data_db9211c74ac31019199fc946ece1e526
#
_entry.id   db9211c74ac31019199fc946ece1e526
#
_cell.length_a   1.000
_cell.length_b   1.000
_cell.length_c   1.000
_cell.angle_alpha   90.00
_cell.angle_beta   90.00
_cell.angle_gamma   90.00
#
_symmetry.space_group_name_H-M   'P 1'
#
loop_
_entity.id
_entity.type
_entity.pdbx_description
1 polymer ?
#
loop_
_entity_poly.entity_id
_entity_poly.type
_entity_poly.pdbx_seq_one_letter_code
_entity_poly.pdbx_strand_id
1 'polypeptide(L)'
;MSIPSQAAVAYPLILVPILSIVGFLFVAVLARSIARHPLDNEAILQNTLTIHRGATTFLAREYGVLFPILAIVGILLALGDGFVAGLSFVVGAGFSVLAGYVGMQIATMANGRTTLEARHSLGAALNMAFSGGSVMGIVVSSLGIAGSFLSMYGTLSILHSPEKALVAATGYSMGASLVALFARVGGGIYTKAADVGADLVGKVEAGIPEDDPRNPASIADNVGDNVGDVAGMGADLYESYIGAILAANILGYWFARQHGIADVLLPVRYVYYIVAAGLMFSLMAVFLVKFLSTSDRFSPESLLRYGSIGASVALVASSIPLSLRVFGDMKAAISVTVGVVSGVLIGLASEYFTSSRPVAQIALASKSGAATNILSGMSAGMRSVVIPVVAISAALLAAYANLGMYGIALAGVGMLGTLGISLSVDAYGPIADNAGGIAELTRQLPVVRERTDQLDSLGNTTAAMGKGFAVGSAALTSLALFSSFAQAVNLSVLDILDPRVVAGMFLGSVLPFWFSALLIEAVGSTAMLMVAEVRRQFREIPGLLQGLAPSDPNACIAISTRGALKYMVPPALLGIAAPFVTYFLLGKEAVGGLLLGATVTGTLLGLYMANAGGAWDNAKKLIERSLGGKGSLEHQASVVGDTVGDPLKDTAGPSLNILIKLISVVSLSFLPLFMK
;
A
#
# COMPACT_ATOMS: atom_id res chain seq x y z
N MET A 1 8.27 30.84 -24.71
CA MET A 1 8.61 30.99 -23.28
C MET A 1 10.13 31.13 -23.20
N SER A 2 10.69 32.35 -22.97
CA SER A 2 12.11 32.54 -22.78
C SER A 2 12.45 32.15 -21.34
N ILE A 3 12.94 30.93 -21.14
CA ILE A 3 13.54 30.51 -19.87
C ILE A 3 14.86 31.26 -19.75
N PRO A 4 15.14 31.93 -18.63
CA PRO A 4 16.38 32.69 -18.46
C PRO A 4 17.58 31.77 -18.69
N SER A 5 18.44 32.15 -19.62
CA SER A 5 19.70 31.50 -19.89
C SER A 5 20.60 31.54 -18.66
N GLN A 6 21.07 30.40 -18.22
CA GLN A 6 22.32 30.15 -17.49
C GLN A 6 22.52 30.57 -16.03
N ALA A 7 21.53 30.96 -15.25
CA ALA A 7 21.76 31.21 -13.82
C ALA A 7 20.74 30.53 -12.88
N ALA A 8 20.08 29.48 -13.31
CA ALA A 8 19.41 28.61 -12.36
C ALA A 8 20.49 27.88 -11.55
N VAL A 9 20.83 28.41 -10.38
CA VAL A 9 21.64 27.70 -9.38
C VAL A 9 20.87 26.43 -9.05
N ALA A 10 21.13 25.36 -9.81
CA ALA A 10 20.63 24.04 -9.50
C ALA A 10 21.14 23.73 -8.10
N TYR A 11 20.23 23.48 -7.16
CA TYR A 11 20.65 22.88 -5.90
C TYR A 11 21.53 21.69 -6.22
N PRO A 12 22.62 21.47 -5.47
CA PRO A 12 23.49 20.34 -5.77
C PRO A 12 22.66 19.07 -5.71
N LEU A 13 22.55 18.37 -6.84
CA LEU A 13 21.74 17.14 -6.94
C LEU A 13 22.16 16.06 -5.92
N ILE A 14 23.37 16.21 -5.38
CA ILE A 14 23.93 15.39 -4.30
C ILE A 14 23.11 15.46 -2.99
N LEU A 15 22.26 16.48 -2.80
CA LEU A 15 21.38 16.55 -1.64
C LEU A 15 20.37 15.39 -1.61
N VAL A 16 20.00 14.86 -2.77
CA VAL A 16 19.04 13.75 -2.87
C VAL A 16 19.57 12.47 -2.22
N PRO A 17 20.75 11.93 -2.61
CA PRO A 17 21.31 10.77 -1.93
C PRO A 17 21.70 11.06 -0.48
N ILE A 18 22.12 12.28 -0.13
CA ILE A 18 22.41 12.64 1.27
C ILE A 18 21.16 12.52 2.13
N LEU A 19 20.00 13.04 1.71
CA LEU A 19 18.76 12.92 2.46
C LEU A 19 18.31 11.47 2.59
N SER A 20 18.50 10.63 1.57
CA SER A 20 18.24 9.20 1.67
C SER A 20 19.14 8.53 2.73
N ILE A 21 20.42 8.89 2.79
CA ILE A 21 21.35 8.40 3.82
C ILE A 21 20.90 8.85 5.22
N VAL A 22 20.48 10.10 5.37
CA VAL A 22 19.91 10.60 6.64
C VAL A 22 18.68 9.78 7.03
N GLY A 23 17.79 9.45 6.07
CA GLY A 23 16.66 8.57 6.28
C GLY A 23 17.07 7.18 6.78
N PHE A 24 18.07 6.55 6.16
CA PHE A 24 18.60 5.26 6.62
C PHE A 24 19.21 5.32 8.01
N LEU A 25 19.94 6.39 8.33
CA LEU A 25 20.47 6.58 9.69
C LEU A 25 19.35 6.75 10.72
N PHE A 26 18.30 7.50 10.36
CA PHE A 26 17.13 7.67 11.22
C PHE A 26 16.43 6.32 11.46
N VAL A 27 16.20 5.52 10.41
CA VAL A 27 15.68 4.15 10.52
C VAL A 27 16.54 3.28 11.43
N ALA A 28 17.87 3.32 11.27
CA ALA A 28 18.78 2.55 12.10
C ALA A 28 18.71 2.93 13.59
N VAL A 29 18.54 4.22 13.88
CA VAL A 29 18.36 4.73 15.26
C VAL A 29 17.04 4.24 15.83
N LEU A 30 15.93 4.35 15.08
CA LEU A 30 14.62 3.87 15.53
C LEU A 30 14.62 2.35 15.77
N ALA A 31 15.10 1.59 14.79
CA ALA A 31 15.19 0.13 14.89
C ALA A 31 16.02 -0.32 16.10
N ARG A 32 17.16 0.37 16.34
CA ARG A 32 18.00 0.09 17.50
C ARG A 32 17.33 0.47 18.82
N SER A 33 16.55 1.56 18.83
CA SER A 33 15.77 1.96 20.01
C SER A 33 14.71 0.92 20.35
N ILE A 34 13.95 0.45 19.35
CA ILE A 34 12.93 -0.60 19.53
C ILE A 34 13.59 -1.91 19.99
N ALA A 35 14.65 -2.36 19.31
CA ALA A 35 15.31 -3.63 19.64
C ALA A 35 15.91 -3.66 21.05
N ARG A 36 16.38 -2.51 21.56
CA ARG A 36 16.96 -2.39 22.91
C ARG A 36 15.92 -2.20 24.01
N HIS A 37 14.68 -1.91 23.66
CA HIS A 37 13.62 -1.77 24.66
C HIS A 37 13.35 -3.13 25.31
N PRO A 38 13.45 -3.24 26.65
CA PRO A 38 13.31 -4.52 27.34
C PRO A 38 11.92 -5.11 27.14
N LEU A 39 11.84 -6.43 27.12
CA LEU A 39 10.59 -7.18 27.04
C LEU A 39 10.59 -8.20 28.19
N ASP A 40 10.30 -7.70 29.40
CA ASP A 40 10.51 -8.44 30.66
C ASP A 40 9.42 -9.46 30.98
N ASN A 41 8.36 -9.53 30.16
CA ASN A 41 7.27 -10.49 30.35
C ASN A 41 7.46 -11.70 29.43
N GLU A 42 7.69 -12.87 30.02
CA GLU A 42 7.97 -14.11 29.29
C GLU A 42 6.82 -14.51 28.36
N ALA A 43 5.55 -14.38 28.77
CA ALA A 43 4.40 -14.72 27.94
C ALA A 43 4.30 -13.80 26.70
N ILE A 44 4.49 -12.50 26.88
CA ILE A 44 4.52 -11.54 25.76
C ILE A 44 5.70 -11.85 24.84
N LEU A 45 6.88 -12.15 25.40
CA LEU A 45 8.08 -12.48 24.63
C LEU A 45 7.85 -13.72 23.75
N GLN A 46 7.31 -14.81 24.31
CA GLN A 46 7.08 -16.05 23.57
C GLN A 46 6.07 -15.88 22.43
N ASN A 47 4.97 -15.15 22.65
CA ASN A 47 4.01 -14.84 21.59
C ASN A 47 4.64 -13.96 20.51
N THR A 48 5.38 -12.91 20.89
CA THR A 48 6.11 -12.04 19.96
C THR A 48 7.10 -12.84 19.09
N LEU A 49 7.86 -13.76 19.70
CA LEU A 49 8.81 -14.61 18.97
C LEU A 49 8.10 -15.60 18.05
N THR A 50 6.93 -16.12 18.43
CA THR A 50 6.16 -17.04 17.59
C THR A 50 5.62 -16.31 16.35
N ILE A 51 5.05 -15.13 16.52
CA ILE A 51 4.60 -14.25 15.43
C ILE A 51 5.78 -13.91 14.51
N HIS A 52 6.90 -13.48 15.07
CA HIS A 52 8.10 -13.13 14.33
C HIS A 52 8.65 -14.29 13.48
N ARG A 53 8.71 -15.51 14.06
CA ARG A 53 9.12 -16.72 13.34
C ARG A 53 8.14 -17.10 12.23
N GLY A 54 6.84 -17.00 12.49
CA GLY A 54 5.80 -17.24 11.50
C GLY A 54 5.95 -16.31 10.31
N ALA A 55 6.04 -15.01 10.54
CA ALA A 55 6.20 -13.99 9.51
C ALA A 55 7.50 -14.16 8.70
N THR A 56 8.62 -14.41 9.37
CA THR A 56 9.90 -14.65 8.70
C THR A 56 9.88 -15.93 7.86
N THR A 57 9.23 -16.99 8.34
CA THR A 57 9.09 -18.26 7.62
C THR A 57 8.22 -18.08 6.37
N PHE A 58 7.13 -17.32 6.47
CA PHE A 58 6.28 -17.01 5.32
C PHE A 58 7.08 -16.26 4.24
N LEU A 59 7.75 -15.15 4.62
CA LEU A 59 8.53 -14.37 3.64
C LEU A 59 9.64 -15.20 2.99
N ALA A 60 10.33 -16.04 3.74
CA ALA A 60 11.37 -16.91 3.18
C ALA A 60 10.80 -17.88 2.10
N ARG A 61 9.60 -18.42 2.34
CA ARG A 61 8.92 -19.30 1.37
C ARG A 61 8.36 -18.51 0.18
N GLU A 62 7.80 -17.35 0.41
CA GLU A 62 7.32 -16.44 -0.63
C GLU A 62 8.45 -16.06 -1.59
N TYR A 63 9.58 -15.63 -1.05
CA TYR A 63 10.76 -15.30 -1.84
C TYR A 63 11.32 -16.52 -2.60
N GLY A 64 11.18 -17.71 -2.04
CA GLY A 64 11.54 -18.96 -2.73
C GLY A 64 10.72 -19.19 -4.01
N VAL A 65 9.47 -18.79 -4.05
CA VAL A 65 8.60 -18.82 -5.25
C VAL A 65 8.90 -17.62 -6.17
N LEU A 66 9.15 -16.46 -5.59
CA LEU A 66 9.33 -15.20 -6.32
C LEU A 66 10.68 -15.16 -7.09
N PHE A 67 11.78 -15.55 -6.48
CA PHE A 67 13.12 -15.42 -7.10
C PHE A 67 13.28 -16.12 -8.45
N PRO A 68 12.78 -17.34 -8.68
CA PRO A 68 12.80 -17.95 -10.01
C PRO A 68 12.06 -17.10 -11.06
N ILE A 69 10.92 -16.52 -10.70
CA ILE A 69 10.12 -15.66 -11.59
C ILE A 69 10.91 -14.39 -11.92
N LEU A 70 11.48 -13.75 -10.89
CA LEU A 70 12.33 -12.56 -11.07
C LEU A 70 13.54 -12.85 -11.96
N ALA A 71 14.16 -14.01 -11.79
CA ALA A 71 15.30 -14.40 -12.63
C ALA A 71 14.91 -14.53 -14.11
N ILE A 72 13.79 -15.21 -14.39
CA ILE A 72 13.28 -15.37 -15.76
C ILE A 72 12.97 -13.99 -16.38
N VAL A 73 12.21 -13.16 -15.69
CA VAL A 73 11.81 -11.83 -16.19
C VAL A 73 13.04 -10.92 -16.37
N GLY A 74 13.98 -10.95 -15.43
CA GLY A 74 15.23 -10.18 -15.53
C GLY A 74 16.10 -10.60 -16.72
N ILE A 75 16.18 -11.90 -17.02
CA ILE A 75 16.87 -12.42 -18.22
C ILE A 75 16.14 -11.96 -19.49
N LEU A 76 14.83 -12.06 -19.55
CA LEU A 76 14.04 -11.60 -20.71
C LEU A 76 14.25 -10.11 -20.98
N LEU A 77 14.26 -9.27 -19.92
CA LEU A 77 14.56 -7.83 -20.04
C LEU A 77 16.01 -7.59 -20.48
N ALA A 78 16.96 -8.33 -19.95
CA ALA A 78 18.36 -8.19 -20.36
C ALA A 78 18.58 -8.54 -21.83
N LEU A 79 17.83 -9.50 -22.37
CA LEU A 79 17.86 -9.89 -23.78
C LEU A 79 17.10 -8.93 -24.69
N GLY A 80 16.00 -8.31 -24.22
CA GLY A 80 15.15 -7.38 -24.98
C GLY A 80 15.68 -5.96 -24.99
N ASP A 81 15.89 -5.37 -23.80
CA ASP A 81 16.21 -3.96 -23.58
C ASP A 81 17.68 -3.71 -23.20
N GLY A 82 18.47 -4.80 -23.11
CA GLY A 82 19.89 -4.77 -22.80
C GLY A 82 20.20 -5.05 -21.32
N PHE A 83 21.46 -5.45 -21.09
CA PHE A 83 21.94 -5.89 -19.76
C PHE A 83 21.67 -4.90 -18.64
N VAL A 84 21.79 -3.60 -18.92
CA VAL A 84 21.58 -2.53 -17.91
C VAL A 84 20.10 -2.48 -17.47
N ALA A 85 19.14 -2.73 -18.35
CA ALA A 85 17.71 -2.79 -18.01
C ALA A 85 17.42 -4.01 -17.12
N GLY A 86 17.97 -5.18 -17.46
CA GLY A 86 17.86 -6.38 -16.61
C GLY A 86 18.49 -6.18 -15.23
N LEU A 87 19.67 -5.54 -15.15
CA LEU A 87 20.30 -5.21 -13.87
C LEU A 87 19.46 -4.24 -13.05
N SER A 88 18.91 -3.19 -13.68
CA SER A 88 18.00 -2.24 -13.02
C SER A 88 16.76 -2.95 -12.45
N PHE A 89 16.20 -3.91 -13.19
CA PHE A 89 15.08 -4.74 -12.72
C PHE A 89 15.45 -5.52 -11.44
N VAL A 90 16.60 -6.17 -11.41
CA VAL A 90 17.06 -6.92 -10.22
C VAL A 90 17.28 -6.00 -9.03
N VAL A 91 17.82 -4.81 -9.25
CA VAL A 91 18.01 -3.80 -8.18
C VAL A 91 16.67 -3.31 -7.65
N GLY A 92 15.70 -3.02 -8.54
CA GLY A 92 14.35 -2.60 -8.16
C GLY A 92 13.61 -3.66 -7.33
N ALA A 93 13.68 -4.93 -7.77
CA ALA A 93 13.14 -6.06 -7.04
C ALA A 93 13.82 -6.22 -5.67
N GLY A 94 15.16 -6.15 -5.62
CA GLY A 94 15.91 -6.28 -4.38
C GLY A 94 15.59 -5.19 -3.34
N PHE A 95 15.38 -3.95 -3.78
CA PHE A 95 15.02 -2.86 -2.88
C PHE A 95 13.58 -2.99 -2.37
N SER A 96 12.65 -3.48 -3.20
CA SER A 96 11.28 -3.77 -2.77
C SER A 96 11.25 -4.89 -1.71
N VAL A 97 11.98 -5.99 -1.95
CA VAL A 97 12.17 -7.06 -0.96
C VAL A 97 12.76 -6.53 0.34
N LEU A 98 13.81 -5.70 0.25
CA LEU A 98 14.48 -5.12 1.42
C LEU A 98 13.54 -4.22 2.22
N ALA A 99 12.73 -3.39 1.55
CA ALA A 99 11.77 -2.50 2.21
C ALA A 99 10.73 -3.31 3.01
N GLY A 100 10.11 -4.31 2.40
CA GLY A 100 9.13 -5.19 3.07
C GLY A 100 9.75 -5.98 4.22
N TYR A 101 10.95 -6.54 4.01
CA TYR A 101 11.67 -7.31 5.03
C TYR A 101 12.03 -6.47 6.26
N VAL A 102 12.65 -5.31 6.07
CA VAL A 102 13.04 -4.43 7.19
C VAL A 102 11.82 -3.95 7.95
N GLY A 103 10.77 -3.52 7.24
CA GLY A 103 9.52 -3.07 7.88
C GLY A 103 8.89 -4.16 8.74
N MET A 104 8.71 -5.37 8.21
CA MET A 104 8.14 -6.51 8.93
C MET A 104 8.99 -6.94 10.13
N GLN A 105 10.33 -6.98 9.97
CA GLN A 105 11.22 -7.36 11.08
C GLN A 105 11.06 -6.43 12.28
N ILE A 106 10.96 -5.13 12.04
CA ILE A 106 10.82 -4.15 13.13
C ILE A 106 9.39 -4.08 13.64
N ALA A 107 8.37 -4.22 12.80
CA ALA A 107 6.98 -4.26 13.21
C ALA A 107 6.73 -5.43 14.18
N THR A 108 7.16 -6.64 13.83
CA THR A 108 7.04 -7.81 14.70
C THR A 108 7.77 -7.64 16.05
N MET A 109 8.91 -6.93 16.07
CA MET A 109 9.58 -6.59 17.31
C MET A 109 8.82 -5.54 18.14
N ALA A 110 8.11 -4.63 17.48
CA ALA A 110 7.35 -3.56 18.14
C ALA A 110 6.05 -4.08 18.76
N ASN A 111 5.41 -5.12 18.21
CA ASN A 111 4.12 -5.64 18.65
C ASN A 111 4.08 -5.88 20.17
N GLY A 112 4.88 -6.79 20.70
CA GLY A 112 4.89 -7.09 22.13
C GLY A 112 5.40 -5.94 23.01
N ARG A 113 6.28 -5.08 22.47
CA ARG A 113 6.75 -3.89 23.18
C ARG A 113 5.64 -2.84 23.30
N THR A 114 4.79 -2.72 22.29
CA THR A 114 3.59 -1.87 22.34
C THR A 114 2.62 -2.37 23.41
N THR A 115 2.40 -3.70 23.49
CA THR A 115 1.61 -4.31 24.57
C THR A 115 2.18 -3.98 25.96
N LEU A 116 3.49 -4.03 26.11
CA LEU A 116 4.15 -3.71 27.37
C LEU A 116 3.99 -2.21 27.73
N GLU A 117 4.21 -1.32 26.75
CA GLU A 117 4.06 0.13 26.93
C GLU A 117 2.60 0.53 27.22
N ALA A 118 1.63 -0.22 26.71
CA ALA A 118 0.21 -0.01 27.00
C ALA A 118 -0.14 -0.22 28.49
N ARG A 119 0.71 -0.91 29.28
CA ARG A 119 0.58 -0.96 30.73
C ARG A 119 0.82 0.40 31.39
N HIS A 120 1.70 1.22 30.82
CA HIS A 120 2.06 2.52 31.38
C HIS A 120 1.06 3.59 30.95
N SER A 121 0.95 3.87 29.66
CA SER A 121 0.01 4.88 29.14
C SER A 121 -0.34 4.65 27.67
N LEU A 122 -1.43 5.31 27.23
CA LEU A 122 -1.82 5.32 25.82
C LEU A 122 -0.75 6.01 24.93
N GLY A 123 -0.17 7.11 25.43
CA GLY A 123 0.89 7.84 24.72
C GLY A 123 2.19 7.04 24.57
N ALA A 124 2.57 6.25 25.59
CA ALA A 124 3.73 5.36 25.51
C ALA A 124 3.51 4.25 24.48
N ALA A 125 2.34 3.61 24.49
CA ALA A 125 1.96 2.61 23.50
C ALA A 125 1.94 3.19 22.08
N LEU A 126 1.34 4.37 21.89
CA LEU A 126 1.38 5.08 20.60
C LEU A 126 2.82 5.33 20.15
N ASN A 127 3.68 5.84 21.01
CA ASN A 127 5.08 6.12 20.67
C ASN A 127 5.82 4.88 20.17
N MET A 128 5.58 3.73 20.82
CA MET A 128 6.21 2.47 20.42
C MET A 128 5.66 1.96 19.08
N ALA A 129 4.35 1.87 18.93
CA ALA A 129 3.71 1.42 17.69
C ALA A 129 4.05 2.35 16.50
N PHE A 130 3.96 3.66 16.71
CA PHE A 130 4.32 4.66 15.70
C PHE A 130 5.82 4.64 15.36
N SER A 131 6.69 4.32 16.31
CA SER A 131 8.12 4.10 16.01
C SER A 131 8.33 2.92 15.08
N GLY A 132 7.62 1.81 15.29
CA GLY A 132 7.65 0.65 14.41
C GLY A 132 7.13 0.99 13.00
N GLY A 133 5.98 1.63 12.90
CA GLY A 133 5.42 2.11 11.63
C GLY A 133 6.33 3.12 10.91
N SER A 134 7.02 3.99 11.67
CA SER A 134 7.96 4.97 11.11
C SER A 134 9.19 4.34 10.47
N VAL A 135 9.65 3.20 10.96
CA VAL A 135 10.71 2.44 10.28
C VAL A 135 10.24 2.04 8.88
N MET A 136 9.02 1.54 8.74
CA MET A 136 8.46 1.16 7.43
C MET A 136 8.33 2.38 6.51
N GLY A 137 7.69 3.47 6.98
CA GLY A 137 7.47 4.67 6.17
C GLY A 137 8.77 5.31 5.67
N ILE A 138 9.75 5.46 6.54
CA ILE A 138 11.02 6.12 6.19
C ILE A 138 11.94 5.21 5.36
N VAL A 139 11.98 3.88 5.61
CA VAL A 139 12.79 2.98 4.79
C VAL A 139 12.25 2.90 3.35
N VAL A 140 10.93 2.82 3.18
CA VAL A 140 10.28 2.80 1.86
C VAL A 140 10.59 4.09 1.10
N SER A 141 10.42 5.25 1.72
CA SER A 141 10.70 6.53 1.07
C SER A 141 12.18 6.71 0.75
N SER A 142 13.07 6.34 1.67
CA SER A 142 14.53 6.46 1.48
C SER A 142 15.06 5.53 0.40
N LEU A 143 14.62 4.25 0.38
CA LEU A 143 14.96 3.29 -0.67
C LEU A 143 14.36 3.69 -2.02
N GLY A 144 13.13 4.21 -2.03
CA GLY A 144 12.47 4.67 -3.24
C GLY A 144 13.23 5.82 -3.92
N ILE A 145 13.65 6.82 -3.13
CA ILE A 145 14.42 7.96 -3.65
C ILE A 145 15.83 7.50 -4.06
N ALA A 146 16.56 6.81 -3.18
CA ALA A 146 17.92 6.36 -3.47
C ALA A 146 17.97 5.44 -4.69
N GLY A 147 17.04 4.48 -4.77
CA GLY A 147 17.01 3.49 -5.84
C GLY A 147 16.58 4.08 -7.18
N SER A 148 15.54 4.92 -7.21
CA SER A 148 15.14 5.61 -8.45
C SER A 148 16.23 6.59 -8.93
N PHE A 149 16.90 7.28 -8.01
CA PHE A 149 18.03 8.14 -8.31
C PHE A 149 19.21 7.34 -8.90
N LEU A 150 19.57 6.24 -8.25
CA LEU A 150 20.63 5.35 -8.73
C LEU A 150 20.26 4.74 -10.10
N SER A 151 19.03 4.30 -10.28
CA SER A 151 18.56 3.76 -11.56
C SER A 151 18.62 4.81 -12.66
N MET A 152 18.23 6.05 -12.43
CA MET A 152 18.26 7.11 -13.44
C MET A 152 19.67 7.63 -13.71
N TYR A 153 20.37 8.12 -12.70
CA TYR A 153 21.67 8.78 -12.86
C TYR A 153 22.84 7.80 -12.93
N GLY A 154 22.74 6.64 -12.27
CA GLY A 154 23.72 5.55 -12.39
C GLY A 154 23.72 4.97 -13.81
N THR A 155 22.53 4.70 -14.37
CA THR A 155 22.43 4.22 -15.76
C THR A 155 22.80 5.29 -16.77
N LEU A 156 22.47 6.55 -16.51
CA LEU A 156 22.91 7.67 -17.35
C LEU A 156 24.43 7.77 -17.44
N SER A 157 25.15 7.56 -16.34
CA SER A 157 26.61 7.58 -16.32
C SER A 157 27.24 6.44 -17.11
N ILE A 158 26.55 5.31 -17.24
CA ILE A 158 26.99 4.12 -17.99
C ILE A 158 26.63 4.23 -19.48
N LEU A 159 25.38 4.64 -19.76
CA LEU A 159 24.82 4.63 -21.11
C LEU A 159 25.06 5.94 -21.88
N HIS A 160 25.41 7.01 -21.20
CA HIS A 160 25.63 8.37 -21.74
C HIS A 160 24.47 8.89 -22.61
N SER A 161 23.25 8.35 -22.41
CA SER A 161 22.04 8.72 -23.13
C SER A 161 20.84 8.78 -22.17
N PRO A 162 20.19 9.96 -22.02
CA PRO A 162 19.01 10.09 -21.18
C PRO A 162 17.86 9.15 -21.60
N GLU A 163 17.65 8.96 -22.90
CA GLU A 163 16.60 8.06 -23.41
C GLU A 163 16.83 6.61 -22.97
N LYS A 164 18.06 6.10 -23.16
CA LYS A 164 18.41 4.75 -22.73
C LYS A 164 18.38 4.60 -21.22
N ALA A 165 18.75 5.64 -20.47
CA ALA A 165 18.66 5.62 -19.01
C ALA A 165 17.21 5.55 -18.53
N LEU A 166 16.28 6.26 -19.18
CA LEU A 166 14.84 6.17 -18.88
C LEU A 166 14.29 4.79 -19.19
N VAL A 167 14.65 4.17 -20.32
CA VAL A 167 14.28 2.77 -20.63
C VAL A 167 14.82 1.82 -19.58
N ALA A 168 16.07 1.96 -19.14
CA ALA A 168 16.61 1.14 -18.07
C ALA A 168 15.88 1.34 -16.73
N ALA A 169 15.42 2.57 -16.45
CA ALA A 169 14.64 2.88 -15.26
C ALA A 169 13.24 2.24 -15.26
N THR A 170 12.66 1.91 -16.43
CA THR A 170 11.41 1.13 -16.47
C THR A 170 11.63 -0.28 -15.91
N GLY A 171 12.77 -0.90 -16.18
CA GLY A 171 13.15 -2.18 -15.58
C GLY A 171 13.17 -2.12 -14.05
N TYR A 172 13.75 -1.05 -13.47
CA TYR A 172 13.74 -0.85 -12.02
C TYR A 172 12.31 -0.81 -11.44
N SER A 173 11.42 -0.04 -12.06
CA SER A 173 10.01 0.04 -11.64
C SER A 173 9.30 -1.30 -11.79
N MET A 174 9.55 -2.03 -12.88
CA MET A 174 8.96 -3.35 -13.11
C MET A 174 9.39 -4.38 -12.04
N GLY A 175 10.68 -4.35 -11.64
CA GLY A 175 11.16 -5.21 -10.55
C GLY A 175 10.44 -4.93 -9.24
N ALA A 176 10.27 -3.66 -8.89
CA ALA A 176 9.51 -3.24 -7.73
C ALA A 176 8.03 -3.66 -7.80
N SER A 177 7.38 -3.46 -8.97
CA SER A 177 5.96 -3.80 -9.18
C SER A 177 5.72 -5.31 -9.07
N LEU A 178 6.62 -6.13 -9.59
CA LEU A 178 6.44 -7.57 -9.53
C LEU A 178 6.57 -8.10 -8.10
N VAL A 179 7.54 -7.62 -7.33
CA VAL A 179 7.67 -7.95 -5.89
C VAL A 179 6.44 -7.48 -5.12
N ALA A 180 6.00 -6.24 -5.36
CA ALA A 180 4.82 -5.68 -4.69
C ALA A 180 3.56 -6.50 -4.94
N LEU A 181 3.36 -6.97 -6.19
CA LEU A 181 2.21 -7.81 -6.54
C LEU A 181 2.21 -9.10 -5.73
N PHE A 182 3.33 -9.84 -5.70
CA PHE A 182 3.40 -11.09 -4.95
C PHE A 182 3.23 -10.85 -3.46
N ALA A 183 3.92 -9.87 -2.88
CA ALA A 183 3.84 -9.56 -1.45
C ALA A 183 2.43 -9.13 -1.03
N ARG A 184 1.74 -8.30 -1.85
CA ARG A 184 0.38 -7.84 -1.53
C ARG A 184 -0.65 -8.94 -1.71
N VAL A 185 -0.57 -9.71 -2.79
CA VAL A 185 -1.48 -10.83 -3.06
C VAL A 185 -1.24 -11.97 -2.07
N GLY A 186 0.02 -12.39 -1.89
CA GLY A 186 0.37 -13.49 -0.99
C GLY A 186 0.06 -13.14 0.46
N GLY A 187 0.53 -11.97 0.93
CA GLY A 187 0.25 -11.48 2.27
C GLY A 187 -1.25 -11.28 2.53
N GLY A 188 -2.00 -10.72 1.58
CA GLY A 188 -3.44 -10.53 1.68
C GLY A 188 -4.24 -11.83 1.76
N ILE A 189 -3.89 -12.85 0.94
CA ILE A 189 -4.51 -14.18 1.04
C ILE A 189 -4.18 -14.83 2.38
N TYR A 190 -2.93 -14.70 2.84
CA TYR A 190 -2.50 -15.26 4.11
C TYR A 190 -3.31 -14.69 5.28
N THR A 191 -3.27 -13.35 5.44
CA THR A 191 -3.90 -12.68 6.59
C THR A 191 -5.41 -12.91 6.61
N LYS A 192 -6.10 -12.71 5.48
CA LYS A 192 -7.56 -12.81 5.49
C LYS A 192 -8.11 -14.23 5.49
N ALA A 193 -7.32 -15.21 5.09
CA ALA A 193 -7.70 -16.61 5.31
C ALA A 193 -7.56 -17.02 6.79
N ALA A 194 -6.57 -16.49 7.51
CA ALA A 194 -6.41 -16.73 8.94
C ALA A 194 -7.51 -16.03 9.75
N ASP A 195 -7.75 -14.74 9.48
CA ASP A 195 -8.75 -13.90 10.11
C ASP A 195 -10.17 -14.48 9.94
N VAL A 196 -10.63 -14.70 8.69
CA VAL A 196 -11.93 -15.31 8.40
C VAL A 196 -12.08 -16.68 9.06
N GLY A 197 -11.01 -17.50 9.06
CA GLY A 197 -11.01 -18.81 9.71
C GLY A 197 -11.11 -18.72 11.23
N ALA A 198 -10.41 -17.76 11.84
CA ALA A 198 -10.45 -17.48 13.27
C ALA A 198 -11.84 -16.99 13.71
N ASP A 199 -12.41 -16.06 12.94
CA ASP A 199 -13.68 -15.41 13.25
C ASP A 199 -14.87 -16.35 13.13
N LEU A 200 -14.99 -17.10 12.03
CA LEU A 200 -16.12 -18.00 11.82
C LEU A 200 -16.23 -19.07 12.90
N VAL A 201 -15.12 -19.70 13.26
CA VAL A 201 -15.16 -20.78 14.27
C VAL A 201 -15.08 -20.21 15.69
N GLY A 202 -14.23 -19.23 15.94
CA GLY A 202 -14.05 -18.66 17.27
C GLY A 202 -15.25 -17.82 17.72
N LYS A 203 -15.58 -16.77 16.98
CA LYS A 203 -16.63 -15.82 17.38
C LYS A 203 -18.03 -16.34 17.12
N VAL A 204 -18.29 -16.94 15.94
CA VAL A 204 -19.66 -17.34 15.54
C VAL A 204 -20.04 -18.70 16.09
N GLU A 205 -19.18 -19.73 15.96
CA GLU A 205 -19.52 -21.09 16.37
C GLU A 205 -19.24 -21.37 17.86
N ALA A 206 -18.04 -21.06 18.32
CA ALA A 206 -17.61 -21.37 19.69
C ALA A 206 -17.96 -20.26 20.70
N GLY A 207 -18.31 -19.06 20.24
CA GLY A 207 -18.66 -17.92 21.10
C GLY A 207 -17.51 -17.44 21.99
N ILE A 208 -16.26 -17.67 21.59
CA ILE A 208 -15.07 -17.20 22.31
C ILE A 208 -14.67 -15.81 21.80
N PRO A 209 -14.04 -14.97 22.66
CA PRO A 209 -13.57 -13.65 22.24
C PRO A 209 -12.58 -13.69 21.08
N GLU A 210 -12.42 -12.56 20.41
CA GLU A 210 -11.34 -12.30 19.45
C GLU A 210 -9.98 -12.47 20.15
N ASP A 211 -9.00 -13.02 19.46
CA ASP A 211 -7.65 -13.30 19.98
C ASP A 211 -7.59 -14.23 21.21
N ASP A 212 -8.65 -14.99 21.49
CA ASP A 212 -8.64 -15.92 22.62
C ASP A 212 -7.54 -16.98 22.45
N PRO A 213 -6.69 -17.24 23.46
CA PRO A 213 -5.60 -18.22 23.38
C PRO A 213 -6.07 -19.67 23.09
N ARG A 214 -7.35 -19.95 23.24
CA ARG A 214 -7.96 -21.24 22.86
C ARG A 214 -8.12 -21.39 21.35
N ASN A 215 -8.19 -20.27 20.62
CA ASN A 215 -8.33 -20.31 19.17
C ASN A 215 -6.96 -20.52 18.50
N PRO A 216 -6.71 -21.67 17.83
CA PRO A 216 -5.42 -21.94 17.22
C PRO A 216 -5.09 -21.02 16.02
N ALA A 217 -6.08 -20.34 15.46
CA ALA A 217 -5.87 -19.42 14.34
C ALA A 217 -5.45 -18.02 14.76
N SER A 218 -5.64 -17.59 16.03
CA SER A 218 -5.30 -16.22 16.49
C SER A 218 -3.84 -15.83 16.24
N ILE A 219 -2.87 -16.75 16.46
CA ILE A 219 -1.45 -16.45 16.16
C ILE A 219 -1.20 -16.39 14.65
N ALA A 220 -1.90 -17.22 13.84
CA ALA A 220 -1.77 -17.15 12.39
C ALA A 220 -2.32 -15.83 11.84
N ASP A 221 -3.36 -15.30 12.42
CA ASP A 221 -3.95 -14.01 12.13
C ASP A 221 -2.95 -12.87 12.44
N ASN A 222 -2.41 -12.82 13.65
CA ASN A 222 -1.36 -11.87 14.03
C ASN A 222 -0.09 -11.95 13.14
N VAL A 223 0.28 -13.13 12.64
CA VAL A 223 1.34 -13.28 11.62
C VAL A 223 0.89 -12.63 10.32
N GLY A 224 -0.37 -12.81 9.94
CA GLY A 224 -0.97 -12.27 8.74
C GLY A 224 -0.87 -10.76 8.65
N ASP A 225 -1.20 -10.04 9.72
CA ASP A 225 -1.11 -8.57 9.78
C ASP A 225 0.30 -8.06 9.48
N ASN A 226 1.32 -8.75 10.02
CA ASN A 226 2.70 -8.36 9.75
C ASN A 226 3.13 -8.62 8.30
N VAL A 227 2.69 -9.70 7.68
CA VAL A 227 3.09 -10.02 6.30
C VAL A 227 2.19 -9.36 5.26
N GLY A 228 0.89 -9.23 5.51
CA GLY A 228 -0.08 -8.59 4.62
C GLY A 228 -0.11 -7.08 4.75
N ASP A 229 -0.35 -6.61 5.97
CA ASP A 229 -0.65 -5.20 6.22
C ASP A 229 0.57 -4.35 6.59
N VAL A 230 1.72 -4.96 6.89
CA VAL A 230 3.00 -4.23 6.98
C VAL A 230 3.86 -4.49 5.74
N ALA A 231 4.32 -5.72 5.50
CA ALA A 231 5.25 -5.99 4.41
C ALA A 231 4.60 -5.82 3.02
N GLY A 232 3.40 -6.37 2.81
CA GLY A 232 2.67 -6.25 1.54
C GLY A 232 2.27 -4.82 1.22
N MET A 233 1.75 -4.06 2.20
CA MET A 233 1.42 -2.64 2.03
C MET A 233 2.66 -1.79 1.75
N GLY A 234 3.76 -2.06 2.45
CA GLY A 234 5.00 -1.35 2.22
C GLY A 234 5.57 -1.55 0.82
N ALA A 235 5.51 -2.78 0.30
CA ALA A 235 5.91 -3.08 -1.07
C ALA A 235 4.99 -2.39 -2.11
N ASP A 236 3.67 -2.34 -1.88
CA ASP A 236 2.69 -1.64 -2.73
C ASP A 236 2.98 -0.13 -2.81
N LEU A 237 3.17 0.50 -1.66
CA LEU A 237 3.45 1.95 -1.62
C LEU A 237 4.86 2.29 -2.13
N TYR A 238 5.84 1.40 -1.92
CA TYR A 238 7.15 1.49 -2.55
C TYR A 238 7.05 1.52 -4.08
N GLU A 239 6.32 0.57 -4.64
CA GLU A 239 6.05 0.47 -6.08
C GLU A 239 5.33 1.70 -6.61
N SER A 240 4.28 2.18 -5.90
CA SER A 240 3.52 3.37 -6.26
C SER A 240 4.41 4.61 -6.35
N TYR A 241 5.30 4.76 -5.38
CA TYR A 241 6.23 5.88 -5.31
C TYR A 241 7.22 5.90 -6.46
N ILE A 242 7.81 4.74 -6.75
CA ILE A 242 8.75 4.59 -7.87
C ILE A 242 8.05 4.78 -9.21
N GLY A 243 6.85 4.22 -9.38
CA GLY A 243 6.06 4.38 -10.59
C GLY A 243 5.74 5.84 -10.89
N ALA A 244 5.38 6.63 -9.86
CA ALA A 244 5.13 8.06 -10.00
C ALA A 244 6.40 8.85 -10.37
N ILE A 245 7.54 8.55 -9.73
CA ILE A 245 8.84 9.16 -10.06
C ILE A 245 9.25 8.82 -11.49
N LEU A 246 9.13 7.55 -11.89
CA LEU A 246 9.46 7.10 -13.24
C LEU A 246 8.60 7.80 -14.30
N ALA A 247 7.28 7.81 -14.11
CA ALA A 247 6.36 8.47 -15.05
C ALA A 247 6.68 9.97 -15.18
N ALA A 248 6.95 10.65 -14.06
CA ALA A 248 7.32 12.05 -14.06
C ALA A 248 8.69 12.30 -14.72
N ASN A 249 9.64 11.39 -14.58
CA ASN A 249 10.95 11.48 -15.25
C ASN A 249 10.79 11.33 -16.76
N ILE A 250 10.03 10.34 -17.24
CA ILE A 250 9.79 10.09 -18.67
C ILE A 250 9.06 11.29 -19.28
N LEU A 251 7.95 11.70 -18.70
CA LEU A 251 7.13 12.79 -19.22
C LEU A 251 7.83 14.14 -19.09
N GLY A 252 8.63 14.34 -18.05
CA GLY A 252 9.46 15.53 -17.88
C GLY A 252 10.54 15.66 -18.95
N TYR A 253 11.21 14.57 -19.29
CA TYR A 253 12.19 14.54 -20.37
C TYR A 253 11.53 14.89 -21.72
N TRP A 254 10.40 14.28 -22.06
CA TRP A 254 9.67 14.60 -23.30
C TRP A 254 9.12 16.01 -23.31
N PHE A 255 8.62 16.51 -22.16
CA PHE A 255 8.19 17.90 -22.01
C PHE A 255 9.33 18.87 -22.34
N ALA A 256 10.54 18.62 -21.82
CA ALA A 256 11.69 19.45 -22.12
C ALA A 256 12.04 19.46 -23.61
N ARG A 257 12.01 18.31 -24.26
CA ARG A 257 12.27 18.19 -25.71
C ARG A 257 11.24 18.93 -26.56
N GLN A 258 9.95 18.78 -26.25
CA GLN A 258 8.87 19.43 -26.99
C GLN A 258 8.86 20.94 -26.85
N HIS A 259 9.32 21.47 -25.70
CA HIS A 259 9.36 22.92 -25.44
C HIS A 259 10.72 23.55 -25.70
N GLY A 260 11.70 22.81 -26.23
CA GLY A 260 13.03 23.34 -26.57
C GLY A 260 13.82 23.76 -25.33
N ILE A 261 13.61 23.13 -24.17
CA ILE A 261 14.39 23.42 -22.97
C ILE A 261 15.82 22.91 -23.18
N ALA A 262 16.82 23.79 -23.08
CA ALA A 262 18.21 23.46 -23.37
C ALA A 262 18.76 22.32 -22.49
N ASP A 263 18.40 22.30 -21.21
CA ASP A 263 18.73 21.22 -20.31
C ASP A 263 17.53 20.24 -20.21
N VAL A 264 17.55 19.20 -21.03
CA VAL A 264 16.46 18.21 -21.10
C VAL A 264 16.23 17.44 -19.79
N LEU A 265 17.19 17.47 -18.86
CA LEU A 265 17.07 16.82 -17.56
C LEU A 265 16.56 17.77 -16.46
N LEU A 266 16.33 19.04 -16.78
CA LEU A 266 15.86 20.02 -15.80
C LEU A 266 14.51 19.62 -15.15
N PRO A 267 13.47 19.17 -15.90
CA PRO A 267 12.24 18.69 -15.31
C PRO A 267 12.44 17.40 -14.48
N VAL A 268 13.36 16.52 -14.89
CA VAL A 268 13.71 15.32 -14.12
C VAL A 268 14.32 15.67 -12.76
N ARG A 269 15.22 16.68 -12.72
CA ARG A 269 15.81 17.16 -11.46
C ARG A 269 14.74 17.74 -10.53
N TYR A 270 13.76 18.45 -11.06
CA TYR A 270 12.67 19.00 -10.26
C TYR A 270 11.90 17.90 -9.52
N VAL A 271 11.63 16.76 -10.17
CA VAL A 271 11.01 15.60 -9.53
C VAL A 271 11.82 15.16 -8.31
N TYR A 272 13.14 15.00 -8.46
CA TYR A 272 14.01 14.60 -7.34
C TYR A 272 14.08 15.63 -6.22
N TYR A 273 14.00 16.92 -6.51
CA TYR A 273 13.93 17.95 -5.48
C TYR A 273 12.62 17.87 -4.67
N ILE A 274 11.49 17.63 -5.34
CA ILE A 274 10.19 17.47 -4.68
C ILE A 274 10.18 16.25 -3.76
N VAL A 275 10.63 15.09 -4.24
CA VAL A 275 10.62 13.87 -3.41
C VAL A 275 11.62 13.95 -2.26
N ALA A 276 12.77 14.59 -2.45
CA ALA A 276 13.74 14.85 -1.39
C ALA A 276 13.19 15.80 -0.32
N ALA A 277 12.51 16.88 -0.73
CA ALA A 277 11.81 17.78 0.20
C ALA A 277 10.73 17.03 0.98
N GLY A 278 9.98 16.15 0.32
CA GLY A 278 8.96 15.30 0.96
C GLY A 278 9.53 14.35 2.00
N LEU A 279 10.67 13.71 1.72
CA LEU A 279 11.38 12.89 2.71
C LEU A 279 11.85 13.73 3.90
N MET A 280 12.40 14.90 3.66
CA MET A 280 12.85 15.82 4.72
C MET A 280 11.68 16.19 5.64
N PHE A 281 10.54 16.61 5.08
CA PHE A 281 9.37 16.98 5.88
C PHE A 281 8.72 15.77 6.56
N SER A 282 8.77 14.59 5.96
CA SER A 282 8.35 13.35 6.62
C SER A 282 9.21 13.02 7.83
N LEU A 283 10.54 13.15 7.72
CA LEU A 283 11.46 12.95 8.86
C LEU A 283 11.17 13.94 9.99
N MET A 284 10.95 15.22 9.66
CA MET A 284 10.60 16.24 10.65
C MET A 284 9.26 15.95 11.32
N ALA A 285 8.25 15.53 10.55
CA ALA A 285 6.93 15.19 11.08
C ALA A 285 6.98 13.96 11.98
N VAL A 286 7.69 12.91 11.59
CA VAL A 286 7.89 11.71 12.43
C VAL A 286 8.58 12.08 13.74
N PHE A 287 9.63 12.87 13.67
CA PHE A 287 10.33 13.34 14.88
C PHE A 287 9.39 14.14 15.79
N LEU A 288 8.60 15.06 15.23
CA LEU A 288 7.66 15.90 15.99
C LEU A 288 6.56 15.06 16.64
N VAL A 289 5.93 14.14 15.90
CA VAL A 289 4.90 13.24 16.44
C VAL A 289 5.46 12.43 17.61
N LYS A 290 6.64 11.85 17.44
CA LYS A 290 7.30 11.09 18.52
C LYS A 290 7.58 11.94 19.76
N PHE A 291 8.08 13.15 19.56
CA PHE A 291 8.39 14.06 20.67
C PHE A 291 7.13 14.48 21.44
N LEU A 292 6.04 14.77 20.73
CA LEU A 292 4.78 15.22 21.33
C LEU A 292 3.93 14.08 21.90
N SER A 293 4.08 12.84 21.41
CA SER A 293 3.34 11.68 21.92
C SER A 293 3.67 11.30 23.38
N THR A 294 4.80 11.79 23.88
CA THR A 294 5.17 11.63 25.30
C THR A 294 4.41 12.58 26.23
N SER A 295 3.65 13.54 25.68
CA SER A 295 2.90 14.54 26.44
C SER A 295 1.40 14.24 26.38
N ASP A 296 0.73 14.15 27.53
CA ASP A 296 -0.73 13.94 27.62
C ASP A 296 -1.58 15.13 27.13
N ARG A 297 -0.93 16.18 26.58
CA ARG A 297 -1.63 17.38 26.09
C ARG A 297 -2.35 17.20 24.76
N PHE A 298 -1.95 16.23 23.96
CA PHE A 298 -2.45 16.01 22.62
C PHE A 298 -3.08 14.63 22.50
N SER A 299 -4.24 14.53 21.84
CA SER A 299 -4.81 13.23 21.52
C SER A 299 -3.98 12.54 20.44
N PRO A 300 -3.86 11.21 20.46
CA PRO A 300 -3.18 10.42 19.42
C PRO A 300 -3.63 10.77 18.00
N GLU A 301 -4.95 10.88 17.79
CA GLU A 301 -5.55 11.26 16.51
C GLU A 301 -5.06 12.63 16.00
N SER A 302 -5.04 13.64 16.89
CA SER A 302 -4.59 14.98 16.53
C SER A 302 -3.12 14.99 16.12
N LEU A 303 -2.26 14.25 16.84
CA LEU A 303 -0.83 14.18 16.55
C LEU A 303 -0.55 13.57 15.17
N LEU A 304 -1.17 12.45 14.86
CA LEU A 304 -0.99 11.77 13.58
C LEU A 304 -1.53 12.60 12.41
N ARG A 305 -2.71 13.21 12.58
CA ARG A 305 -3.35 14.07 11.58
C ARG A 305 -2.53 15.33 11.30
N TYR A 306 -2.14 16.06 12.34
CA TYR A 306 -1.37 17.30 12.18
C TYR A 306 0.07 17.04 11.69
N GLY A 307 0.67 15.91 12.05
CA GLY A 307 1.96 15.49 11.50
C GLY A 307 1.90 15.32 9.97
N SER A 308 0.90 14.58 9.48
CA SER A 308 0.71 14.33 8.05
C SER A 308 0.33 15.60 7.27
N ILE A 309 -0.63 16.38 7.78
CA ILE A 309 -1.05 17.64 7.15
C ILE A 309 0.10 18.65 7.16
N GLY A 310 0.83 18.78 8.25
CA GLY A 310 1.97 19.68 8.38
C GLY A 310 3.08 19.39 7.37
N ALA A 311 3.43 18.12 7.18
CA ALA A 311 4.37 17.70 6.16
C ALA A 311 3.89 18.04 4.74
N SER A 312 2.60 17.82 4.46
CA SER A 312 1.99 18.12 3.17
C SER A 312 1.97 19.63 2.86
N VAL A 313 1.62 20.45 3.84
CA VAL A 313 1.66 21.92 3.71
C VAL A 313 3.10 22.40 3.50
N ALA A 314 4.08 21.86 4.22
CA ALA A 314 5.49 22.21 4.05
C ALA A 314 6.02 21.81 2.66
N LEU A 315 5.59 20.65 2.13
CA LEU A 315 5.91 20.22 0.76
C LEU A 315 5.36 21.22 -0.26
N VAL A 316 4.09 21.59 -0.16
CA VAL A 316 3.48 22.60 -1.04
C VAL A 316 4.22 23.93 -0.95
N ALA A 317 4.48 24.42 0.25
CA ALA A 317 5.21 25.68 0.45
C ALA A 317 6.61 25.66 -0.17
N SER A 318 7.33 24.53 -0.06
CA SER A 318 8.66 24.36 -0.65
C SER A 318 8.65 24.20 -2.17
N SER A 319 7.56 23.66 -2.73
CA SER A 319 7.44 23.47 -4.18
C SER A 319 7.39 24.79 -4.95
N ILE A 320 6.90 25.88 -4.32
CA ILE A 320 6.79 27.21 -4.91
C ILE A 320 8.18 27.79 -5.27
N PRO A 321 9.11 28.00 -4.32
CA PRO A 321 10.43 28.52 -4.65
C PRO A 321 11.23 27.57 -5.55
N LEU A 322 11.01 26.25 -5.46
CA LEU A 322 11.63 25.29 -6.37
C LEU A 322 11.13 25.47 -7.81
N SER A 323 9.82 25.63 -8.01
CA SER A 323 9.21 25.84 -9.33
C SER A 323 9.70 27.17 -9.95
N LEU A 324 9.69 28.25 -9.18
CA LEU A 324 10.17 29.55 -9.63
C LEU A 324 11.66 29.54 -10.04
N ARG A 325 12.51 28.81 -9.31
CA ARG A 325 13.93 28.68 -9.64
C ARG A 325 14.19 27.79 -10.85
N VAL A 326 13.46 26.68 -10.99
CA VAL A 326 13.70 25.70 -12.06
C VAL A 326 13.03 26.11 -13.36
N PHE A 327 11.79 26.57 -13.33
CA PHE A 327 10.99 26.87 -14.51
C PHE A 327 10.74 28.37 -14.72
N GLY A 328 10.97 29.21 -13.72
CA GLY A 328 10.66 30.64 -13.77
C GLY A 328 9.20 30.96 -13.59
N ASP A 329 8.34 29.96 -13.34
CA ASP A 329 6.90 30.10 -13.10
C ASP A 329 6.39 29.16 -11.99
N MET A 330 5.12 29.27 -11.64
CA MET A 330 4.51 28.48 -10.56
C MET A 330 3.78 27.21 -11.06
N LYS A 331 3.78 26.93 -12.36
CA LYS A 331 2.95 25.86 -12.94
C LYS A 331 3.27 24.48 -12.38
N ALA A 332 4.59 24.19 -12.16
CA ALA A 332 5.00 22.92 -11.58
C ALA A 332 4.57 22.82 -10.09
N ALA A 333 4.70 23.91 -9.33
CA ALA A 333 4.20 23.95 -7.95
C ALA A 333 2.68 23.79 -7.86
N ILE A 334 1.92 24.40 -8.78
CA ILE A 334 0.46 24.22 -8.85
C ILE A 334 0.12 22.76 -9.12
N SER A 335 0.81 22.09 -10.05
CA SER A 335 0.58 20.67 -10.34
C SER A 335 0.85 19.78 -9.12
N VAL A 336 1.96 20.02 -8.39
CA VAL A 336 2.26 19.33 -7.12
C VAL A 336 1.16 19.59 -6.07
N THR A 337 0.75 20.86 -5.93
CA THR A 337 -0.31 21.27 -4.98
C THR A 337 -1.63 20.58 -5.28
N VAL A 338 -2.02 20.54 -6.55
CA VAL A 338 -3.24 19.84 -7.00
C VAL A 338 -3.21 18.37 -6.59
N GLY A 339 -2.05 17.70 -6.74
CA GLY A 339 -1.87 16.32 -6.29
C GLY A 339 -2.04 16.17 -4.78
N VAL A 340 -1.36 17.01 -3.98
CA VAL A 340 -1.46 16.99 -2.51
C VAL A 340 -2.91 17.22 -2.06
N VAL A 341 -3.57 18.26 -2.57
CA VAL A 341 -4.95 18.60 -2.20
C VAL A 341 -5.91 17.48 -2.58
N SER A 342 -5.77 16.91 -3.76
CA SER A 342 -6.58 15.78 -4.22
C SER A 342 -6.41 14.56 -3.32
N GLY A 343 -5.15 14.22 -2.92
CA GLY A 343 -4.90 13.14 -1.99
C GLY A 343 -5.57 13.35 -0.62
N VAL A 344 -5.48 14.55 -0.08
CA VAL A 344 -6.15 14.91 1.19
C VAL A 344 -7.67 14.78 1.05
N LEU A 345 -8.27 15.27 -0.04
CA LEU A 345 -9.72 15.16 -0.27
C LEU A 345 -10.19 13.71 -0.40
N ILE A 346 -9.43 12.87 -1.09
CA ILE A 346 -9.71 11.45 -1.22
C ILE A 346 -9.62 10.75 0.15
N GLY A 347 -8.57 11.05 0.92
CA GLY A 347 -8.41 10.51 2.27
C GLY A 347 -9.57 10.90 3.19
N LEU A 348 -9.95 12.17 3.23
CA LEU A 348 -11.09 12.67 4.03
C LEU A 348 -12.43 12.05 3.59
N ALA A 349 -12.62 11.83 2.28
CA ALA A 349 -13.82 11.15 1.79
C ALA A 349 -13.86 9.69 2.26
N SER A 350 -12.73 8.96 2.17
CA SER A 350 -12.63 7.59 2.66
C SER A 350 -12.87 7.53 4.18
N GLU A 351 -12.26 8.43 4.95
CA GLU A 351 -12.50 8.56 6.40
C GLU A 351 -13.99 8.77 6.70
N TYR A 352 -14.67 9.68 6.01
CA TYR A 352 -16.10 9.93 6.22
C TYR A 352 -16.95 8.67 6.02
N PHE A 353 -16.68 7.91 4.95
CA PHE A 353 -17.48 6.73 4.65
C PHE A 353 -17.16 5.52 5.56
N THR A 354 -15.97 5.50 6.17
CA THR A 354 -15.53 4.41 7.03
C THR A 354 -15.58 4.72 8.54
N SER A 355 -15.90 5.96 8.96
CA SER A 355 -15.92 6.31 10.38
C SER A 355 -17.13 7.12 10.85
N SER A 356 -17.97 7.64 9.92
CA SER A 356 -19.01 8.58 10.27
C SER A 356 -20.44 8.01 10.11
N ARG A 357 -21.39 8.83 9.63
CA ARG A 357 -22.81 8.44 9.46
C ARG A 357 -23.05 7.15 8.69
N PRO A 358 -22.30 6.82 7.59
CA PRO A 358 -22.51 5.56 6.88
C PRO A 358 -22.28 4.34 7.77
N VAL A 359 -21.27 4.36 8.63
CA VAL A 359 -20.97 3.29 9.60
C VAL A 359 -22.12 3.12 10.59
N ALA A 360 -22.66 4.21 11.13
CA ALA A 360 -23.82 4.15 12.01
C ALA A 360 -25.07 3.58 11.31
N GLN A 361 -25.25 3.85 10.01
CA GLN A 361 -26.34 3.27 9.22
C GLN A 361 -26.18 1.76 9.04
N ILE A 362 -24.97 1.28 8.78
CA ILE A 362 -24.66 -0.16 8.68
C ILE A 362 -24.91 -0.84 10.03
N ALA A 363 -24.45 -0.24 11.12
CA ALA A 363 -24.68 -0.75 12.48
C ALA A 363 -26.18 -0.82 12.82
N LEU A 364 -26.96 0.17 12.44
CA LEU A 364 -28.42 0.15 12.61
C LEU A 364 -29.09 -0.92 11.74
N ALA A 365 -28.62 -1.12 10.52
CA ALA A 365 -29.13 -2.15 9.62
C ALA A 365 -28.89 -3.58 10.16
N SER A 366 -27.86 -3.78 10.98
CA SER A 366 -27.57 -5.06 11.66
C SER A 366 -28.70 -5.52 12.58
N LYS A 367 -29.55 -4.61 13.08
CA LYS A 367 -30.74 -4.98 13.87
C LYS A 367 -31.74 -5.84 13.10
N SER A 368 -31.76 -5.72 11.77
CA SER A 368 -32.63 -6.52 10.90
C SER A 368 -31.96 -7.79 10.39
N GLY A 369 -30.69 -8.01 10.71
CA GLY A 369 -29.91 -9.21 10.35
C GLY A 369 -28.77 -8.97 9.38
N ALA A 370 -28.06 -10.05 9.03
CA ALA A 370 -26.85 -10.00 8.21
C ALA A 370 -27.12 -9.50 6.76
N ALA A 371 -28.25 -9.87 6.16
CA ALA A 371 -28.57 -9.44 4.79
C ALA A 371 -28.68 -7.92 4.65
N THR A 372 -29.35 -7.26 5.61
CA THR A 372 -29.50 -5.80 5.64
C THR A 372 -28.19 -5.10 5.95
N ASN A 373 -27.34 -5.68 6.81
CA ASN A 373 -25.98 -5.21 7.06
C ASN A 373 -25.17 -5.22 5.76
N ILE A 374 -25.13 -6.36 5.04
CA ILE A 374 -24.39 -6.50 3.77
C ILE A 374 -24.88 -5.48 2.73
N LEU A 375 -26.19 -5.36 2.51
CA LEU A 375 -26.76 -4.41 1.55
C LEU A 375 -26.41 -2.96 1.91
N SER A 376 -26.45 -2.61 3.20
CA SER A 376 -26.10 -1.25 3.67
C SER A 376 -24.63 -0.93 3.42
N GLY A 377 -23.72 -1.84 3.69
CA GLY A 377 -22.28 -1.64 3.45
C GLY A 377 -21.93 -1.59 1.97
N MET A 378 -22.54 -2.44 1.13
CA MET A 378 -22.40 -2.34 -0.34
C MET A 378 -22.83 -0.97 -0.85
N SER A 379 -24.00 -0.48 -0.40
CA SER A 379 -24.50 0.84 -0.77
C SER A 379 -23.58 1.98 -0.31
N ALA A 380 -23.05 1.90 0.91
CA ALA A 380 -22.10 2.87 1.43
C ALA A 380 -20.80 2.88 0.60
N GLY A 381 -20.26 1.70 0.30
CA GLY A 381 -19.08 1.54 -0.56
C GLY A 381 -19.28 2.11 -1.95
N MET A 382 -20.41 1.84 -2.62
CA MET A 382 -20.71 2.40 -3.94
C MET A 382 -20.78 3.94 -3.91
N ARG A 383 -21.42 4.52 -2.88
CA ARG A 383 -21.47 5.98 -2.73
C ARG A 383 -20.11 6.60 -2.42
N SER A 384 -19.24 5.88 -1.73
CA SER A 384 -17.94 6.39 -1.34
C SER A 384 -17.01 6.68 -2.53
N VAL A 385 -17.26 6.09 -3.69
CA VAL A 385 -16.45 6.27 -4.91
C VAL A 385 -16.62 7.66 -5.52
N VAL A 386 -17.78 8.31 -5.33
CA VAL A 386 -18.15 9.53 -6.05
C VAL A 386 -17.18 10.69 -5.77
N ILE A 387 -16.93 11.01 -4.51
CA ILE A 387 -16.06 12.14 -4.15
C ILE A 387 -14.62 11.92 -4.60
N PRO A 388 -13.97 10.76 -4.34
CA PRO A 388 -12.64 10.48 -4.85
C PRO A 388 -12.51 10.61 -6.36
N VAL A 389 -13.47 10.08 -7.12
CA VAL A 389 -13.43 10.15 -8.61
C VAL A 389 -13.56 11.57 -9.10
N VAL A 390 -14.44 12.38 -8.50
CA VAL A 390 -14.54 13.82 -8.83
C VAL A 390 -13.23 14.54 -8.50
N ALA A 391 -12.61 14.24 -7.37
CA ALA A 391 -11.33 14.83 -6.98
C ALA A 391 -10.19 14.43 -7.94
N ILE A 392 -10.11 13.16 -8.34
CA ILE A 392 -9.14 12.67 -9.33
C ILE A 392 -9.36 13.37 -10.67
N SER A 393 -10.61 13.46 -11.15
CA SER A 393 -10.95 14.10 -12.41
C SER A 393 -10.61 15.58 -12.42
N ALA A 394 -10.91 16.30 -11.33
CA ALA A 394 -10.56 17.69 -11.17
C ALA A 394 -9.02 17.90 -11.13
N ALA A 395 -8.31 17.03 -10.41
CA ALA A 395 -6.85 17.07 -10.34
C ALA A 395 -6.21 16.83 -11.70
N LEU A 396 -6.72 15.85 -12.46
CA LEU A 396 -6.28 15.54 -13.81
C LEU A 396 -6.43 16.74 -14.75
N LEU A 397 -7.61 17.35 -14.77
CA LEU A 397 -7.88 18.52 -15.63
C LEU A 397 -7.04 19.73 -15.23
N ALA A 398 -6.93 20.03 -13.93
CA ALA A 398 -6.14 21.15 -13.42
C ALA A 398 -4.64 20.97 -13.69
N ALA A 399 -4.11 19.77 -13.43
CA ALA A 399 -2.70 19.46 -13.68
C ALA A 399 -2.37 19.50 -15.18
N TYR A 400 -3.25 18.95 -16.03
CA TYR A 400 -3.08 18.99 -17.48
C TYR A 400 -3.11 20.41 -18.03
N ALA A 401 -4.01 21.25 -17.57
CA ALA A 401 -4.09 22.66 -17.98
C ALA A 401 -2.81 23.46 -17.68
N ASN A 402 -2.03 23.04 -16.66
CA ASN A 402 -0.78 23.71 -16.29
C ASN A 402 0.43 23.27 -17.13
N LEU A 403 0.69 21.97 -17.23
CA LEU A 403 1.90 21.40 -17.84
C LEU A 403 1.62 20.15 -18.70
N GLY A 404 0.41 19.99 -19.20
CA GLY A 404 0.05 18.81 -19.98
C GLY A 404 0.22 17.52 -19.20
N MET A 405 0.64 16.46 -19.87
CA MET A 405 0.85 15.15 -19.25
C MET A 405 1.93 15.14 -18.17
N TYR A 406 2.95 15.99 -18.29
CA TYR A 406 3.96 16.17 -17.24
C TYR A 406 3.35 16.74 -15.96
N GLY A 407 2.37 17.66 -16.08
CA GLY A 407 1.62 18.17 -14.92
C GLY A 407 0.88 17.08 -14.18
N ILE A 408 0.23 16.13 -14.89
CA ILE A 408 -0.46 14.98 -14.29
C ILE A 408 0.53 14.09 -13.51
N ALA A 409 1.71 13.82 -14.10
CA ALA A 409 2.74 13.05 -13.42
C ALA A 409 3.26 13.76 -12.16
N LEU A 410 3.45 15.08 -12.21
CA LEU A 410 3.80 15.89 -11.03
C LEU A 410 2.72 15.89 -9.96
N ALA A 411 1.43 15.84 -10.32
CA ALA A 411 0.35 15.67 -9.36
C ALA A 411 0.43 14.30 -8.67
N GLY A 412 0.73 13.23 -9.40
CA GLY A 412 1.00 11.91 -8.83
C GLY A 412 2.19 11.91 -7.84
N VAL A 413 3.28 12.55 -8.22
CA VAL A 413 4.45 12.75 -7.33
C VAL A 413 4.10 13.60 -6.12
N GLY A 414 3.32 14.67 -6.29
CA GLY A 414 2.87 15.54 -5.20
C GLY A 414 2.01 14.78 -4.20
N MET A 415 1.07 13.97 -4.68
CA MET A 415 0.21 13.12 -3.85
C MET A 415 1.05 12.17 -2.99
N LEU A 416 2.08 11.53 -3.53
CA LEU A 416 2.98 10.61 -2.82
C LEU A 416 4.17 11.31 -2.15
N GLY A 417 4.30 12.62 -2.26
CA GLY A 417 5.49 13.36 -1.84
C GLY A 417 5.82 13.20 -0.36
N THR A 418 4.83 13.10 0.51
CA THR A 418 4.99 12.89 1.96
C THR A 418 4.74 11.44 2.38
N LEU A 419 5.05 10.48 1.49
CA LEU A 419 4.81 9.05 1.73
C LEU A 419 5.46 8.56 3.04
N GLY A 420 6.62 9.09 3.40
CA GLY A 420 7.33 8.69 4.62
C GLY A 420 6.48 8.80 5.89
N ILE A 421 5.82 9.93 6.11
CA ILE A 421 4.92 10.11 7.26
C ILE A 421 3.59 9.38 7.05
N SER A 422 3.01 9.42 5.84
CA SER A 422 1.72 8.77 5.57
C SER A 422 1.79 7.27 5.81
N LEU A 423 2.83 6.60 5.28
CA LEU A 423 3.04 5.17 5.52
C LEU A 423 3.42 4.88 6.98
N SER A 424 4.11 5.80 7.68
CA SER A 424 4.36 5.65 9.13
C SER A 424 3.05 5.61 9.93
N VAL A 425 2.09 6.43 9.52
CA VAL A 425 0.75 6.49 10.12
C VAL A 425 -0.10 5.27 9.74
N ASP A 426 0.07 4.71 8.55
CA ASP A 426 -0.66 3.50 8.15
C ASP A 426 -0.08 2.24 8.84
N ALA A 427 1.24 2.09 8.83
CA ALA A 427 1.92 0.90 9.34
C ALA A 427 1.92 0.75 10.88
N TYR A 428 1.57 1.80 11.64
CA TYR A 428 1.39 1.65 13.08
C TYR A 428 0.11 0.86 13.42
N GLY A 429 -0.92 0.91 12.57
CA GLY A 429 -2.20 0.23 12.78
C GLY A 429 -2.04 -1.27 13.05
N PRO A 430 -1.47 -2.03 12.12
CA PRO A 430 -1.21 -3.46 12.32
C PRO A 430 -0.35 -3.78 13.56
N ILE A 431 0.55 -2.88 13.95
CA ILE A 431 1.35 -3.05 15.17
C ILE A 431 0.48 -2.88 16.42
N ALA A 432 -0.46 -1.93 16.40
CA ALA A 432 -1.39 -1.70 17.50
C ALA A 432 -2.40 -2.85 17.64
N ASP A 433 -2.90 -3.35 16.52
CA ASP A 433 -3.80 -4.51 16.44
C ASP A 433 -3.11 -5.76 17.02
N ASN A 434 -1.95 -6.12 16.50
CA ASN A 434 -1.13 -7.20 17.05
C ASN A 434 -0.79 -7.03 18.55
N ALA A 435 -0.59 -5.80 19.01
CA ALA A 435 -0.39 -5.55 20.44
C ALA A 435 -1.64 -5.85 21.27
N GLY A 436 -2.83 -5.60 20.71
CA GLY A 436 -4.12 -6.01 21.25
C GLY A 436 -4.26 -7.52 21.31
N GLY A 437 -3.94 -8.21 20.20
CA GLY A 437 -3.95 -9.65 20.13
C GLY A 437 -3.00 -10.29 21.17
N ILE A 438 -1.77 -9.79 21.28
CA ILE A 438 -0.82 -10.26 22.32
C ILE A 438 -1.33 -9.97 23.74
N ALA A 439 -2.02 -8.84 23.96
CA ALA A 439 -2.60 -8.52 25.28
C ALA A 439 -3.67 -9.53 25.66
N GLU A 440 -4.54 -9.95 24.73
CA GLU A 440 -5.55 -10.96 24.97
C GLU A 440 -4.95 -12.36 25.14
N LEU A 441 -4.07 -12.78 24.20
CA LEU A 441 -3.36 -14.07 24.25
C LEU A 441 -2.59 -14.26 25.56
N THR A 442 -2.08 -13.18 26.17
CA THR A 442 -1.31 -13.22 27.42
C THR A 442 -2.11 -12.81 28.65
N ARG A 443 -3.43 -12.64 28.50
CA ARG A 443 -4.37 -12.30 29.59
C ARG A 443 -3.90 -11.09 30.40
N GLN A 444 -3.56 -10.00 29.73
CA GLN A 444 -3.16 -8.76 30.37
C GLN A 444 -4.36 -8.12 31.11
N LEU A 445 -4.06 -7.12 31.96
CA LEU A 445 -5.11 -6.36 32.64
C LEU A 445 -6.05 -5.71 31.61
N PRO A 446 -7.36 -5.60 31.86
CA PRO A 446 -8.34 -5.05 30.91
C PRO A 446 -7.96 -3.66 30.38
N VAL A 447 -7.33 -2.80 31.20
CA VAL A 447 -6.87 -1.48 30.80
C VAL A 447 -5.81 -1.51 29.69
N VAL A 448 -5.03 -2.59 29.59
CA VAL A 448 -4.02 -2.77 28.53
C VAL A 448 -4.74 -3.02 27.20
N ARG A 449 -5.71 -3.94 27.21
CA ARG A 449 -6.54 -4.23 26.02
C ARG A 449 -7.35 -2.99 25.60
N GLU A 450 -7.94 -2.26 26.53
CA GLU A 450 -8.68 -1.02 26.23
C GLU A 450 -7.80 0.01 25.51
N ARG A 451 -6.54 0.20 25.96
CA ARG A 451 -5.61 1.14 25.33
C ARG A 451 -5.16 0.68 23.94
N THR A 452 -4.89 -0.61 23.77
CA THR A 452 -4.53 -1.15 22.45
C THR A 452 -5.71 -1.10 21.48
N ASP A 453 -6.94 -1.39 21.92
CA ASP A 453 -8.16 -1.26 21.12
C ASP A 453 -8.44 0.19 20.70
N GLN A 454 -8.09 1.18 21.54
CA GLN A 454 -8.18 2.60 21.16
C GLN A 454 -7.19 2.94 20.05
N LEU A 455 -5.94 2.44 20.12
CA LEU A 455 -4.93 2.65 19.09
C LEU A 455 -5.30 1.92 17.79
N ASP A 456 -5.78 0.68 17.88
CA ASP A 456 -6.25 -0.09 16.73
C ASP A 456 -7.41 0.62 16.01
N SER A 457 -8.41 1.08 16.75
CA SER A 457 -9.53 1.84 16.17
C SER A 457 -9.07 3.10 15.41
N LEU A 458 -8.06 3.80 15.94
CA LEU A 458 -7.46 4.93 15.24
C LEU A 458 -6.65 4.45 14.02
N GLY A 459 -5.95 3.32 14.13
CA GLY A 459 -5.23 2.66 13.03
C GLY A 459 -6.13 2.32 11.86
N ASN A 460 -7.31 1.75 12.11
CA ASN A 460 -8.28 1.44 11.07
C ASN A 460 -8.80 2.69 10.33
N THR A 461 -8.99 3.79 11.05
CA THR A 461 -9.42 5.06 10.44
C THR A 461 -8.31 5.63 9.54
N THR A 462 -7.07 5.64 10.02
CA THR A 462 -5.93 6.14 9.23
C THR A 462 -5.62 5.23 8.04
N ALA A 463 -5.72 3.90 8.20
CA ALA A 463 -5.54 2.95 7.12
C ALA A 463 -6.60 3.11 6.00
N ALA A 464 -7.86 3.44 6.34
CA ALA A 464 -8.87 3.74 5.34
C ALA A 464 -8.52 4.98 4.51
N MET A 465 -7.99 6.04 5.17
CA MET A 465 -7.47 7.24 4.49
C MET A 465 -6.30 6.88 3.57
N GLY A 466 -5.34 6.09 4.06
CA GLY A 466 -4.16 5.63 3.32
C GLY A 466 -4.52 4.79 2.09
N LYS A 467 -5.46 3.86 2.22
CA LYS A 467 -5.97 3.05 1.09
C LYS A 467 -6.63 3.91 0.03
N GLY A 468 -7.50 4.87 0.40
CA GLY A 468 -8.11 5.80 -0.54
C GLY A 468 -7.06 6.64 -1.29
N PHE A 469 -6.10 7.16 -0.57
CA PHE A 469 -4.96 7.90 -1.09
C PHE A 469 -4.09 7.04 -2.05
N ALA A 470 -3.82 5.77 -1.70
CA ALA A 470 -3.08 4.84 -2.55
C ALA A 470 -3.79 4.60 -3.89
N VAL A 471 -5.12 4.38 -3.88
CA VAL A 471 -5.91 4.21 -5.11
C VAL A 471 -5.89 5.47 -5.97
N GLY A 472 -6.06 6.66 -5.36
CA GLY A 472 -6.02 7.94 -6.07
C GLY A 472 -4.67 8.19 -6.75
N SER A 473 -3.57 7.95 -6.03
CA SER A 473 -2.23 8.08 -6.58
C SER A 473 -1.95 7.06 -7.68
N ALA A 474 -2.45 5.83 -7.54
CA ALA A 474 -2.33 4.80 -8.56
C ALA A 474 -3.07 5.19 -9.86
N ALA A 475 -4.24 5.82 -9.76
CA ALA A 475 -4.98 6.31 -10.93
C ALA A 475 -4.19 7.36 -11.73
N LEU A 476 -3.64 8.39 -11.05
CA LEU A 476 -2.82 9.43 -11.70
C LEU A 476 -1.52 8.84 -12.27
N THR A 477 -0.86 7.97 -11.52
CA THR A 477 0.39 7.32 -11.95
C THR A 477 0.15 6.40 -13.15
N SER A 478 -0.90 5.58 -13.14
CA SER A 478 -1.24 4.70 -14.26
C SER A 478 -1.55 5.48 -15.52
N LEU A 479 -2.26 6.61 -15.42
CA LEU A 479 -2.53 7.48 -16.56
C LEU A 479 -1.24 8.12 -17.10
N ALA A 480 -0.32 8.53 -16.22
CA ALA A 480 0.97 9.05 -16.61
C ALA A 480 1.85 7.97 -17.29
N LEU A 481 1.86 6.74 -16.76
CA LEU A 481 2.54 5.60 -17.38
C LEU A 481 1.91 5.21 -18.73
N PHE A 482 0.57 5.23 -18.82
CA PHE A 482 -0.12 5.03 -20.08
C PHE A 482 0.27 6.09 -21.12
N SER A 483 0.34 7.36 -20.74
CA SER A 483 0.82 8.43 -21.63
C SER A 483 2.27 8.20 -22.07
N SER A 484 3.12 7.72 -21.16
CA SER A 484 4.50 7.35 -21.48
C SER A 484 4.57 6.22 -22.49
N PHE A 485 3.71 5.19 -22.33
CA PHE A 485 3.56 4.11 -23.32
C PHE A 485 3.09 4.63 -24.67
N ALA A 486 2.02 5.44 -24.70
CA ALA A 486 1.47 5.99 -25.93
C ALA A 486 2.52 6.78 -26.74
N GLN A 487 3.33 7.60 -26.05
CA GLN A 487 4.44 8.33 -26.67
C GLN A 487 5.53 7.39 -27.21
N ALA A 488 5.89 6.36 -26.45
CA ALA A 488 6.96 5.44 -26.83
C ALA A 488 6.60 4.59 -28.05
N VAL A 489 5.32 4.19 -28.24
CA VAL A 489 4.84 3.45 -29.41
C VAL A 489 4.30 4.34 -30.54
N ASN A 490 4.52 5.68 -30.45
CA ASN A 490 4.07 6.68 -31.41
C ASN A 490 2.54 6.68 -31.61
N LEU A 491 1.76 6.44 -30.57
CA LEU A 491 0.31 6.62 -30.55
C LEU A 491 -0.01 8.08 -30.21
N SER A 492 -0.17 8.91 -31.25
CA SER A 492 -0.52 10.33 -31.07
C SER A 492 -1.95 10.56 -30.63
N VAL A 493 -2.86 9.66 -31.03
CA VAL A 493 -4.29 9.68 -30.71
C VAL A 493 -4.76 8.25 -30.44
N LEU A 494 -5.53 8.08 -29.38
CA LEU A 494 -6.27 6.84 -29.13
C LEU A 494 -7.69 7.03 -29.68
N ASP A 495 -7.94 6.51 -30.87
CA ASP A 495 -9.24 6.64 -31.51
C ASP A 495 -10.25 5.66 -30.90
N ILE A 496 -11.19 6.17 -30.13
CA ILE A 496 -12.26 5.38 -29.50
C ILE A 496 -13.29 4.83 -30.51
N LEU A 497 -13.21 5.23 -31.76
CA LEU A 497 -14.04 4.65 -32.84
C LEU A 497 -13.36 3.43 -33.50
N ASP A 498 -12.06 3.20 -33.24
CA ASP A 498 -11.38 1.97 -33.68
C ASP A 498 -11.90 0.77 -32.87
N PRO A 499 -12.52 -0.24 -33.52
CA PRO A 499 -13.03 -1.42 -32.82
C PRO A 499 -11.98 -2.16 -31.97
N ARG A 500 -10.69 -2.09 -32.35
CA ARG A 500 -9.59 -2.72 -31.61
C ARG A 500 -9.38 -2.01 -30.27
N VAL A 501 -9.45 -0.67 -30.26
CA VAL A 501 -9.37 0.13 -29.03
C VAL A 501 -10.55 -0.17 -28.12
N VAL A 502 -11.76 -0.22 -28.64
CA VAL A 502 -12.97 -0.56 -27.88
C VAL A 502 -12.88 -1.97 -27.30
N ALA A 503 -12.46 -2.96 -28.11
CA ALA A 503 -12.25 -4.33 -27.63
C ALA A 503 -11.19 -4.38 -26.52
N GLY A 504 -10.07 -3.65 -26.67
CA GLY A 504 -9.07 -3.49 -25.64
C GLY A 504 -9.63 -2.88 -24.35
N MET A 505 -10.46 -1.84 -24.46
CA MET A 505 -11.13 -1.22 -23.29
C MET A 505 -12.03 -2.21 -22.55
N PHE A 506 -12.82 -3.03 -23.24
CA PHE A 506 -13.64 -4.05 -22.59
C PHE A 506 -12.79 -5.11 -21.91
N LEU A 507 -11.74 -5.62 -22.57
CA LEU A 507 -10.80 -6.57 -21.97
C LEU A 507 -10.12 -5.98 -20.73
N GLY A 508 -9.67 -4.73 -20.82
CA GLY A 508 -9.09 -4.00 -19.68
C GLY A 508 -10.08 -3.79 -18.55
N SER A 509 -11.34 -3.50 -18.86
CA SER A 509 -12.37 -3.28 -17.83
C SER A 509 -12.79 -4.56 -17.11
N VAL A 510 -12.73 -5.72 -17.76
CA VAL A 510 -13.02 -7.04 -17.16
C VAL A 510 -11.86 -7.50 -16.26
N LEU A 511 -10.63 -7.11 -16.57
CA LEU A 511 -9.43 -7.59 -15.90
C LEU A 511 -9.46 -7.39 -14.38
N PRO A 512 -9.80 -6.19 -13.82
CA PRO A 512 -9.93 -5.98 -12.38
C PRO A 512 -10.98 -6.88 -11.72
N PHE A 513 -12.09 -7.16 -12.39
CA PHE A 513 -13.12 -8.07 -11.87
C PHE A 513 -12.62 -9.50 -11.79
N TRP A 514 -11.99 -10.01 -12.86
CA TRP A 514 -11.46 -11.37 -12.87
C TRP A 514 -10.33 -11.55 -11.86
N PHE A 515 -9.42 -10.58 -11.80
CA PHE A 515 -8.35 -10.55 -10.82
C PHE A 515 -8.89 -10.57 -9.38
N SER A 516 -9.89 -9.74 -9.07
CA SER A 516 -10.52 -9.70 -7.74
C SER A 516 -11.24 -11.00 -7.41
N ALA A 517 -11.93 -11.60 -8.39
CA ALA A 517 -12.60 -12.88 -8.21
C ALA A 517 -11.60 -13.99 -7.82
N LEU A 518 -10.46 -14.08 -8.51
CA LEU A 518 -9.40 -15.03 -8.17
C LEU A 518 -8.88 -14.84 -6.73
N LEU A 519 -8.74 -13.60 -6.28
CA LEU A 519 -8.28 -13.29 -4.93
C LEU A 519 -9.30 -13.65 -3.85
N ILE A 520 -10.57 -13.28 -4.07
CA ILE A 520 -11.65 -13.58 -3.13
C ILE A 520 -11.84 -15.10 -3.01
N GLU A 521 -11.80 -15.83 -4.14
CA GLU A 521 -11.87 -17.28 -4.16
C GLU A 521 -10.66 -17.93 -3.44
N ALA A 522 -9.47 -17.37 -3.61
CA ALA A 522 -8.26 -17.82 -2.93
C ALA A 522 -8.37 -17.67 -1.41
N VAL A 523 -8.85 -16.53 -0.92
CA VAL A 523 -9.11 -16.29 0.51
C VAL A 523 -10.14 -17.28 1.02
N GLY A 524 -11.31 -17.38 0.36
CA GLY A 524 -12.39 -18.28 0.78
C GLY A 524 -11.94 -19.75 0.81
N SER A 525 -11.23 -20.22 -0.22
CA SER A 525 -10.73 -21.59 -0.28
C SER A 525 -9.72 -21.89 0.85
N THR A 526 -8.85 -20.94 1.16
CA THR A 526 -7.85 -21.12 2.23
C THR A 526 -8.51 -21.02 3.61
N ALA A 527 -9.47 -20.09 3.79
CA ALA A 527 -10.24 -19.94 5.02
C ALA A 527 -11.04 -21.23 5.37
N MET A 528 -11.60 -21.89 4.37
CA MET A 528 -12.31 -23.17 4.61
C MET A 528 -11.39 -24.27 5.15
N LEU A 529 -10.14 -24.31 4.72
CA LEU A 529 -9.13 -25.22 5.28
C LEU A 529 -8.78 -24.84 6.73
N MET A 530 -8.69 -23.54 7.01
CA MET A 530 -8.47 -23.02 8.35
C MET A 530 -9.60 -23.39 9.30
N VAL A 531 -10.85 -23.15 8.88
CA VAL A 531 -12.07 -23.54 9.61
C VAL A 531 -12.05 -25.03 9.95
N ALA A 532 -11.72 -25.88 8.97
CA ALA A 532 -11.63 -27.32 9.18
C ALA A 532 -10.58 -27.69 10.25
N GLU A 533 -9.43 -27.04 10.24
CA GLU A 533 -8.34 -27.27 11.19
C GLU A 533 -8.71 -26.79 12.59
N VAL A 534 -9.28 -25.59 12.74
CA VAL A 534 -9.72 -25.06 14.05
C VAL A 534 -10.77 -25.98 14.67
N ARG A 535 -11.78 -26.41 13.87
CA ARG A 535 -12.80 -27.38 14.32
C ARG A 535 -12.17 -28.71 14.70
N ARG A 536 -11.17 -29.19 13.95
CA ARG A 536 -10.43 -30.42 14.28
C ARG A 536 -9.77 -30.31 15.64
N GLN A 537 -9.05 -29.22 15.89
CA GLN A 537 -8.37 -29.02 17.17
C GLN A 537 -9.36 -28.93 18.35
N PHE A 538 -10.44 -28.18 18.19
CA PHE A 538 -11.48 -28.10 19.24
C PHE A 538 -12.11 -29.45 19.58
N ARG A 539 -12.23 -30.37 18.61
CA ARG A 539 -12.78 -31.71 18.81
C ARG A 539 -11.76 -32.72 19.34
N GLU A 540 -10.50 -32.65 18.84
CA GLU A 540 -9.50 -33.69 19.06
C GLU A 540 -8.53 -33.40 20.20
N ILE A 541 -8.38 -32.13 20.62
CA ILE A 541 -7.53 -31.76 21.77
C ILE A 541 -8.41 -31.64 23.02
N PRO A 542 -8.36 -32.65 23.93
CA PRO A 542 -9.20 -32.64 25.15
C PRO A 542 -8.83 -31.45 26.03
N GLY A 543 -9.84 -30.69 26.44
CA GLY A 543 -9.65 -29.53 27.33
C GLY A 543 -9.25 -28.23 26.63
N LEU A 544 -9.10 -28.20 25.31
CA LEU A 544 -8.74 -26.96 24.59
C LEU A 544 -9.79 -25.85 24.77
N LEU A 545 -11.06 -26.14 24.51
CA LEU A 545 -12.17 -25.18 24.71
C LEU A 545 -12.35 -24.75 26.18
N GLN A 546 -11.93 -25.57 27.14
CA GLN A 546 -11.92 -25.23 28.56
C GLN A 546 -10.67 -24.45 28.99
N GLY A 547 -9.70 -24.24 28.08
CA GLY A 547 -8.44 -23.57 28.38
C GLY A 547 -7.46 -24.40 29.22
N LEU A 548 -7.64 -25.74 29.27
CA LEU A 548 -6.80 -26.67 30.01
C LEU A 548 -5.65 -27.26 29.17
N ALA A 549 -5.76 -27.18 27.87
CA ALA A 549 -4.71 -27.60 26.92
C ALA A 549 -4.34 -26.45 25.97
N PRO A 550 -3.07 -26.38 25.49
CA PRO A 550 -2.65 -25.40 24.51
C PRO A 550 -3.16 -25.76 23.10
N SER A 551 -3.41 -24.75 22.27
CA SER A 551 -3.67 -24.90 20.85
C SER A 551 -2.36 -25.15 20.06
N ASP A 552 -2.47 -25.67 18.82
CA ASP A 552 -1.35 -25.77 17.87
C ASP A 552 -1.48 -24.71 16.76
N PRO A 553 -0.88 -23.52 16.92
CA PRO A 553 -0.94 -22.48 15.91
C PRO A 553 -0.10 -22.80 14.65
N ASN A 554 0.89 -23.71 14.74
CA ASN A 554 1.78 -24.00 13.61
C ASN A 554 1.02 -24.66 12.45
N ALA A 555 0.01 -25.48 12.74
CA ALA A 555 -0.84 -26.06 11.71
C ALA A 555 -1.60 -24.97 10.95
N CYS A 556 -2.15 -23.97 11.65
CA CYS A 556 -2.85 -22.84 11.07
C CYS A 556 -1.91 -21.96 10.23
N ILE A 557 -0.73 -21.62 10.74
CA ILE A 557 0.33 -20.89 9.99
C ILE A 557 0.71 -21.63 8.71
N ALA A 558 0.83 -22.97 8.76
CA ALA A 558 1.18 -23.78 7.59
C ALA A 558 0.07 -23.79 6.53
N ILE A 559 -1.21 -23.80 6.93
CA ILE A 559 -2.37 -23.73 6.03
C ILE A 559 -2.40 -22.40 5.30
N SER A 560 -2.35 -21.25 6.01
CA SER A 560 -2.33 -19.92 5.41
C SER A 560 -1.14 -19.76 4.47
N THR A 561 0.06 -20.21 4.88
CA THR A 561 1.26 -20.17 4.03
C THR A 561 1.07 -20.95 2.72
N ARG A 562 0.59 -22.19 2.78
CA ARG A 562 0.38 -23.02 1.58
C ARG A 562 -0.68 -22.44 0.66
N GLY A 563 -1.78 -21.94 1.24
CA GLY A 563 -2.86 -21.30 0.49
C GLY A 563 -2.35 -20.06 -0.25
N ALA A 564 -1.68 -19.15 0.46
CA ALA A 564 -1.11 -17.95 -0.13
C ALA A 564 -0.15 -18.27 -1.29
N LEU A 565 0.83 -19.14 -1.06
CA LEU A 565 1.82 -19.51 -2.09
C LEU A 565 1.21 -20.20 -3.32
N LYS A 566 0.16 -21.00 -3.13
CA LYS A 566 -0.54 -21.67 -4.23
C LYS A 566 -1.36 -20.70 -5.07
N TYR A 567 -2.11 -19.82 -4.40
CA TYR A 567 -3.14 -19.01 -5.06
C TYR A 567 -2.66 -17.62 -5.48
N MET A 568 -1.45 -17.17 -5.08
CA MET A 568 -0.89 -15.88 -5.56
C MET A 568 -0.42 -15.93 -7.01
N VAL A 569 -0.11 -17.11 -7.56
CA VAL A 569 0.48 -17.24 -8.90
C VAL A 569 -0.51 -16.92 -10.04
N PRO A 570 -1.77 -17.44 -10.06
CA PRO A 570 -2.70 -17.15 -11.16
C PRO A 570 -3.01 -15.66 -11.35
N PRO A 571 -3.34 -14.87 -10.29
CA PRO A 571 -3.55 -13.43 -10.45
C PRO A 571 -2.29 -12.70 -10.97
N ALA A 572 -1.10 -13.09 -10.50
CA ALA A 572 0.14 -12.50 -10.96
C ALA A 572 0.40 -12.75 -12.45
N LEU A 573 0.18 -13.98 -12.90
CA LEU A 573 0.29 -14.34 -14.32
C LEU A 573 -0.74 -13.59 -15.17
N LEU A 574 -1.97 -13.41 -14.68
CA LEU A 574 -2.99 -12.64 -15.37
C LEU A 574 -2.54 -11.20 -15.63
N GLY A 575 -2.02 -10.51 -14.59
CA GLY A 575 -1.53 -9.14 -14.72
C GLY A 575 -0.37 -8.99 -15.70
N ILE A 576 0.56 -9.94 -15.69
CA ILE A 576 1.72 -9.94 -16.60
C ILE A 576 1.31 -10.28 -18.04
N ALA A 577 0.48 -11.31 -18.22
CA ALA A 577 0.15 -11.83 -19.55
C ALA A 577 -0.83 -10.94 -20.33
N ALA A 578 -1.70 -10.19 -19.64
CA ALA A 578 -2.76 -9.43 -20.28
C ALA A 578 -2.29 -8.45 -21.38
N PRO A 579 -1.24 -7.62 -21.19
CA PRO A 579 -0.74 -6.74 -22.25
C PRO A 579 -0.20 -7.52 -23.46
N PHE A 580 0.51 -8.62 -23.25
CA PHE A 580 1.06 -9.43 -24.33
C PHE A 580 -0.03 -10.10 -25.15
N VAL A 581 -0.98 -10.76 -24.49
CA VAL A 581 -2.11 -11.41 -25.16
C VAL A 581 -2.90 -10.40 -25.97
N THR A 582 -3.18 -9.23 -25.41
CA THR A 582 -3.90 -8.15 -26.11
C THR A 582 -3.09 -7.66 -27.32
N TYR A 583 -1.78 -7.45 -27.17
CA TYR A 583 -0.94 -7.01 -28.28
C TYR A 583 -0.91 -8.02 -29.44
N PHE A 584 -0.63 -9.29 -29.13
CA PHE A 584 -0.50 -10.32 -30.16
C PHE A 584 -1.84 -10.62 -30.88
N LEU A 585 -2.97 -10.44 -30.21
CA LEU A 585 -4.29 -10.67 -30.81
C LEU A 585 -4.86 -9.44 -31.54
N LEU A 586 -4.65 -8.24 -31.00
CA LEU A 586 -5.38 -7.03 -31.40
C LEU A 586 -4.48 -5.81 -31.73
N GLY A 587 -3.18 -5.90 -31.46
CA GLY A 587 -2.22 -4.84 -31.74
C GLY A 587 -2.08 -3.78 -30.62
N LYS A 588 -1.18 -2.81 -30.85
CA LYS A 588 -0.80 -1.80 -29.86
C LYS A 588 -1.92 -0.81 -29.48
N GLU A 589 -2.82 -0.53 -30.43
CA GLU A 589 -3.99 0.32 -30.20
C GLU A 589 -4.92 -0.29 -29.15
N ALA A 590 -5.12 -1.62 -29.22
CA ALA A 590 -5.91 -2.35 -28.25
C ALA A 590 -5.23 -2.40 -26.87
N VAL A 591 -3.89 -2.44 -26.81
CA VAL A 591 -3.17 -2.31 -25.52
C VAL A 591 -3.44 -0.94 -24.88
N GLY A 592 -3.47 0.14 -25.68
CA GLY A 592 -3.89 1.45 -25.19
C GLY A 592 -5.30 1.43 -24.59
N GLY A 593 -6.24 0.76 -25.26
CA GLY A 593 -7.59 0.52 -24.73
C GLY A 593 -7.59 -0.29 -23.43
N LEU A 594 -6.81 -1.39 -23.39
CA LEU A 594 -6.65 -2.24 -22.19
C LEU A 594 -6.20 -1.43 -20.97
N LEU A 595 -5.15 -0.62 -21.14
CA LEU A 595 -4.59 0.20 -20.06
C LEU A 595 -5.60 1.21 -19.53
N LEU A 596 -6.35 1.86 -20.42
CA LEU A 596 -7.39 2.82 -20.02
C LEU A 596 -8.55 2.12 -19.29
N GLY A 597 -9.08 1.02 -19.86
CA GLY A 597 -10.18 0.26 -19.26
C GLY A 597 -9.83 -0.29 -17.89
N ALA A 598 -8.63 -0.89 -17.75
CA ALA A 598 -8.16 -1.41 -16.48
C ALA A 598 -7.94 -0.31 -15.43
N THR A 599 -7.39 0.85 -15.82
CA THR A 599 -7.16 1.97 -14.90
C THR A 599 -8.48 2.52 -14.37
N VAL A 600 -9.47 2.77 -15.23
CA VAL A 600 -10.78 3.30 -14.82
C VAL A 600 -11.49 2.29 -13.91
N THR A 601 -11.65 1.06 -14.36
CA THR A 601 -12.40 0.05 -13.61
C THR A 601 -11.68 -0.36 -12.32
N GLY A 602 -10.35 -0.51 -12.36
CA GLY A 602 -9.56 -0.86 -11.19
C GLY A 602 -9.60 0.23 -10.11
N THR A 603 -9.60 1.50 -10.51
CA THR A 603 -9.74 2.63 -9.57
C THR A 603 -11.12 2.63 -8.91
N LEU A 604 -12.19 2.49 -9.68
CA LEU A 604 -13.55 2.47 -9.15
C LEU A 604 -13.77 1.30 -8.20
N LEU A 605 -13.35 0.11 -8.62
CA LEU A 605 -13.53 -1.13 -7.86
C LEU A 605 -12.65 -1.16 -6.61
N GLY A 606 -11.40 -0.65 -6.69
CA GLY A 606 -10.49 -0.55 -5.55
C GLY A 606 -11.02 0.39 -4.46
N LEU A 607 -11.53 1.57 -4.84
CA LEU A 607 -12.17 2.50 -3.90
C LEU A 607 -13.41 1.88 -3.26
N TYR A 608 -14.28 1.25 -4.07
CA TYR A 608 -15.46 0.56 -3.58
C TYR A 608 -15.11 -0.49 -2.53
N MET A 609 -14.20 -1.41 -2.87
CA MET A 609 -13.84 -2.54 -2.02
C MET A 609 -13.18 -2.09 -0.71
N ALA A 610 -12.22 -1.16 -0.79
CA ALA A 610 -11.53 -0.64 0.39
C ALA A 610 -12.50 0.05 1.36
N ASN A 611 -13.38 0.92 0.85
CA ASN A 611 -14.28 1.69 1.70
C ASN A 611 -15.47 0.87 2.21
N ALA A 612 -16.02 -0.06 1.40
CA ALA A 612 -17.09 -0.95 1.84
C ALA A 612 -16.61 -1.85 3.00
N GLY A 613 -15.45 -2.50 2.82
CA GLY A 613 -14.88 -3.38 3.85
C GLY A 613 -14.53 -2.61 5.14
N GLY A 614 -13.88 -1.44 5.02
CA GLY A 614 -13.60 -0.60 6.19
C GLY A 614 -14.86 -0.10 6.91
N ALA A 615 -15.94 0.13 6.18
CA ALA A 615 -17.21 0.54 6.79
C ALA A 615 -17.90 -0.59 7.57
N TRP A 616 -17.83 -1.84 7.09
CA TRP A 616 -18.34 -3.00 7.83
C TRP A 616 -17.54 -3.27 9.11
N ASP A 617 -16.22 -3.24 9.03
CA ASP A 617 -15.33 -3.44 10.18
C ASP A 617 -15.62 -2.41 11.29
N ASN A 618 -15.65 -1.13 10.94
CA ASN A 618 -15.96 -0.08 11.91
C ASN A 618 -17.41 -0.14 12.41
N ALA A 619 -18.36 -0.67 11.63
CA ALA A 619 -19.73 -0.92 12.10
C ALA A 619 -19.77 -2.03 13.14
N LYS A 620 -18.99 -3.10 12.99
CA LYS A 620 -18.82 -4.17 13.99
C LYS A 620 -18.28 -3.57 15.29
N LYS A 621 -17.16 -2.81 15.22
CA LYS A 621 -16.54 -2.14 16.39
C LYS A 621 -17.49 -1.14 17.08
N LEU A 622 -18.32 -0.46 16.32
CA LEU A 622 -19.35 0.43 16.89
C LEU A 622 -20.42 -0.34 17.67
N ILE A 623 -20.86 -1.50 17.15
CA ILE A 623 -21.87 -2.34 17.84
C ILE A 623 -21.27 -2.92 19.12
N GLU A 624 -20.04 -3.37 19.09
CA GLU A 624 -19.33 -3.91 20.26
C GLU A 624 -19.25 -2.92 21.42
N ARG A 625 -19.10 -1.61 21.11
CA ARG A 625 -18.96 -0.55 22.12
C ARG A 625 -20.28 0.03 22.60
N SER A 626 -21.35 0.06 21.77
CA SER A 626 -22.50 0.93 22.05
C SER A 626 -23.87 0.35 21.69
N LEU A 627 -24.00 -0.60 20.78
CA LEU A 627 -25.29 -1.09 20.25
C LEU A 627 -25.47 -2.59 20.49
N GLY A 628 -25.84 -2.97 21.70
CA GLY A 628 -26.10 -4.36 22.05
C GLY A 628 -24.89 -5.10 22.63
N GLY A 629 -23.67 -4.69 22.33
CA GLY A 629 -22.44 -5.27 22.83
C GLY A 629 -22.05 -6.59 22.16
N LYS A 630 -20.88 -7.14 22.55
CA LYS A 630 -20.37 -8.42 22.06
C LYS A 630 -21.35 -9.55 22.35
N GLY A 631 -21.58 -10.43 21.36
CA GLY A 631 -22.46 -11.59 21.48
C GLY A 631 -23.94 -11.32 21.19
N SER A 632 -24.38 -10.05 20.98
CA SER A 632 -25.75 -9.73 20.57
C SER A 632 -26.06 -10.24 19.15
N LEU A 633 -27.34 -10.29 18.77
CA LEU A 633 -27.75 -10.66 17.40
C LEU A 633 -27.23 -9.64 16.37
N GLU A 634 -27.21 -8.35 16.74
CA GLU A 634 -26.66 -7.28 15.95
C GLU A 634 -25.15 -7.46 15.73
N HIS A 635 -24.42 -7.88 16.78
CA HIS A 635 -22.99 -8.19 16.68
C HIS A 635 -22.75 -9.37 15.74
N GLN A 636 -23.50 -10.48 15.89
CA GLN A 636 -23.38 -11.63 14.99
C GLN A 636 -23.65 -11.25 13.53
N ALA A 637 -24.68 -10.42 13.28
CA ALA A 637 -24.96 -9.90 11.94
C ALA A 637 -23.82 -9.03 11.38
N SER A 638 -23.18 -8.21 12.22
CA SER A 638 -22.07 -7.37 11.81
C SER A 638 -20.78 -8.14 11.58
N VAL A 639 -20.51 -9.20 12.33
CA VAL A 639 -19.39 -10.12 12.07
C VAL A 639 -19.50 -10.74 10.67
N VAL A 640 -20.71 -11.14 10.25
CA VAL A 640 -20.90 -11.66 8.87
C VAL A 640 -20.55 -10.60 7.83
N GLY A 641 -20.97 -9.35 8.04
CA GLY A 641 -20.65 -8.24 7.11
C GLY A 641 -19.15 -7.95 7.06
N ASP A 642 -18.48 -7.94 8.20
CA ASP A 642 -17.05 -7.75 8.33
C ASP A 642 -16.28 -8.88 7.61
N THR A 643 -16.62 -10.13 7.86
CA THR A 643 -16.05 -11.30 7.18
C THR A 643 -16.18 -11.24 5.64
N VAL A 644 -17.29 -10.67 5.12
CA VAL A 644 -17.45 -10.40 3.67
C VAL A 644 -16.56 -9.25 3.23
N GLY A 645 -16.39 -8.25 4.08
CA GLY A 645 -15.59 -7.04 3.81
C GLY A 645 -14.09 -7.26 3.82
N ASP A 646 -13.59 -8.19 4.65
CA ASP A 646 -12.16 -8.43 4.85
C ASP A 646 -11.40 -8.78 3.57
N PRO A 647 -11.83 -9.76 2.73
CA PRO A 647 -11.17 -10.03 1.46
C PRO A 647 -11.21 -8.82 0.50
N LEU A 648 -12.23 -7.97 0.61
CA LEU A 648 -12.37 -6.78 -0.24
C LEU A 648 -11.39 -5.69 0.17
N LYS A 649 -11.34 -5.33 1.48
CA LYS A 649 -10.55 -4.19 1.97
C LYS A 649 -9.06 -4.46 2.06
N ASP A 650 -8.64 -5.71 2.32
CA ASP A 650 -7.25 -6.04 2.67
C ASP A 650 -6.55 -6.92 1.63
N THR A 651 -7.31 -7.57 0.72
CA THR A 651 -6.72 -8.42 -0.34
C THR A 651 -7.03 -7.87 -1.73
N ALA A 652 -8.27 -7.92 -2.18
CA ALA A 652 -8.64 -7.61 -3.56
C ALA A 652 -8.50 -6.11 -3.87
N GLY A 653 -9.07 -5.23 -3.04
CA GLY A 653 -9.03 -3.78 -3.26
C GLY A 653 -7.61 -3.21 -3.39
N PRO A 654 -6.74 -3.40 -2.40
CA PRO A 654 -5.36 -2.92 -2.49
C PRO A 654 -4.55 -3.55 -3.62
N SER A 655 -4.78 -4.83 -3.94
CA SER A 655 -4.06 -5.50 -5.05
C SER A 655 -4.40 -4.93 -6.42
N LEU A 656 -5.57 -4.29 -6.58
CA LEU A 656 -5.93 -3.58 -7.81
C LEU A 656 -5.04 -2.36 -8.07
N ASN A 657 -4.56 -1.70 -7.02
CA ASN A 657 -3.61 -0.58 -7.17
C ASN A 657 -2.33 -1.02 -7.89
N ILE A 658 -1.85 -2.21 -7.54
CA ILE A 658 -0.65 -2.78 -8.15
C ILE A 658 -0.97 -3.26 -9.57
N LEU A 659 -2.10 -3.94 -9.76
CA LEU A 659 -2.50 -4.45 -11.07
C LEU A 659 -2.50 -3.35 -12.14
N ILE A 660 -3.18 -2.22 -11.90
CA ILE A 660 -3.31 -1.13 -12.88
C ILE A 660 -1.97 -0.48 -13.26
N LYS A 661 -1.03 -0.43 -12.31
CA LYS A 661 0.33 0.06 -12.56
C LYS A 661 1.21 -1.00 -13.22
N LEU A 662 1.15 -2.24 -12.75
CA LEU A 662 1.93 -3.34 -13.29
C LEU A 662 1.68 -3.53 -14.79
N ILE A 663 0.41 -3.58 -15.23
CA ILE A 663 0.11 -3.74 -16.66
C ILE A 663 0.68 -2.59 -17.49
N SER A 664 0.70 -1.36 -16.96
CA SER A 664 1.30 -0.20 -17.61
C SER A 664 2.83 -0.30 -17.67
N VAL A 665 3.47 -0.69 -16.55
CA VAL A 665 4.93 -0.85 -16.48
C VAL A 665 5.40 -2.04 -17.33
N VAL A 666 4.66 -3.15 -17.35
CA VAL A 666 4.95 -4.29 -18.24
C VAL A 666 4.89 -3.85 -19.70
N SER A 667 3.85 -3.10 -20.10
CA SER A 667 3.74 -2.58 -21.46
C SER A 667 4.90 -1.65 -21.84
N LEU A 668 5.38 -0.84 -20.91
CA LEU A 668 6.55 0.04 -21.09
C LEU A 668 7.87 -0.74 -21.14
N SER A 669 8.05 -1.74 -20.29
CA SER A 669 9.31 -2.46 -20.16
C SER A 669 9.56 -3.44 -21.32
N PHE A 670 8.54 -3.82 -22.08
CA PHE A 670 8.66 -4.69 -23.24
C PHE A 670 8.35 -3.98 -24.55
N LEU A 671 8.59 -2.66 -24.62
CA LEU A 671 8.38 -1.84 -25.81
C LEU A 671 8.95 -2.42 -27.11
N PRO A 672 10.17 -2.98 -27.17
CA PRO A 672 10.71 -3.53 -28.40
C PRO A 672 9.85 -4.66 -29.01
N LEU A 673 9.08 -5.37 -28.19
CA LEU A 673 8.12 -6.36 -28.67
C LEU A 673 6.85 -5.70 -29.28
N PHE A 674 6.45 -4.54 -28.76
CA PHE A 674 5.25 -3.81 -29.20
C PHE A 674 5.51 -2.83 -30.37
N MET A 675 6.77 -2.67 -30.78
CA MET A 675 7.18 -1.80 -31.89
C MET A 675 7.40 -2.59 -33.21
N LYS A 676 7.36 -3.92 -33.16
CA LYS A 676 7.45 -4.79 -34.33
C LYS A 676 6.08 -5.01 -34.95
#